data_7efed36db8a542d4c30406df41120af0
#
_entry.id   7efed36db8a542d4c30406df41120af0
#
_cell.length_a   1.000
_cell.length_b   1.000
_cell.length_c   1.000
_cell.angle_alpha   90.00
_cell.angle_beta   90.00
_cell.angle_gamma   90.00
#
_symmetry.space_group_name_H-M   'P 1'
#
loop_
_entity.id
_entity.type
_entity.pdbx_description
1 polymer ?
#
loop_
_entity_poly.entity_id
_entity_poly.type
_entity_poly.pdbx_seq_one_letter_code
_entity_poly.pdbx_strand_id
1 'polypeptide(L)'
;MRSLLRHGVLLLALAVMPALARTAAPDPVAENMLLLQTASGGWSKHYQRRAVDYAHVFTDAERQALRSPGRSDDATIDNRATTQEIRYLADAWARTRDARYLDAASRGVDYLLAAQYPNGGWPQYYPDRSLYRQQVTFNDDAMTRVLDLLQDVVEGKGTLVALTPRYADPAGQALARGLDCVLATQVRLQGTPTIWAAQYDSDSLQPAKARAYELPSLAVAESVGVMRLLMRQTDPSPAVLRAVEDGARWLQAHRLPDLARRKVAAVDEETGQDVLIVDEPGASLWARFHDLETQQPMFVNRAGEQVARFTDMPNERRVGYAWHGTWPQALLQDELPRWRARHAAALQAMQQQGPPRPWRIDADGSGDFATLQQALDAVPQGNALRQLIVLGPGLYRGVVRVPAAASHVTLRGAGAGATRISWDNHAKRIDPATGAAFGTSGSATLFVHGDAFIAEDLTIENTAGPVGQALALSVRAPRAGFRNVRLLGHQDTLYTHTGSVVHFKDCYIEGSVDYIFGGATALFDDCTLFSKGGHGYITAASTPQDQRFGYVFRRALVRGEGVATTWLGRPWRDHARVVFVDSDLGANVVAAGWHDWNKPQARATAFYAEARSRGPGAAAAARAGWSRQLDDTAAAGYTRQAVLGDWNPFDVD
;
A
#
# COMPACT_ATOMS: atom_id res chain seq x y z
N MET A 1 -83.99 15.76 -56.36
CA MET A 1 -83.40 17.00 -55.86
C MET A 1 -82.26 16.64 -54.95
N ARG A 2 -81.10 17.26 -55.16
CA ARG A 2 -79.82 17.29 -54.37
C ARG A 2 -78.88 16.12 -54.62
N SER A 3 -77.89 16.46 -55.42
CA SER A 3 -76.63 15.90 -55.80
C SER A 3 -75.73 15.64 -54.60
N LEU A 4 -75.01 14.51 -54.55
CA LEU A 4 -73.88 14.22 -53.67
C LEU A 4 -72.65 14.09 -54.55
N LEU A 5 -71.79 15.11 -54.47
CA LEU A 5 -70.40 15.08 -54.96
C LEU A 5 -69.54 14.18 -54.08
N ARG A 6 -68.92 13.15 -54.65
CA ARG A 6 -67.87 12.36 -54.03
C ARG A 6 -66.51 12.98 -54.39
N HIS A 7 -65.80 13.50 -53.38
CA HIS A 7 -64.38 13.87 -53.51
C HIS A 7 -63.51 12.65 -53.16
N GLY A 8 -62.80 12.15 -54.16
CA GLY A 8 -61.82 11.13 -53.97
C GLY A 8 -60.51 11.79 -53.43
N VAL A 9 -60.06 11.39 -52.26
CA VAL A 9 -58.76 11.76 -51.71
C VAL A 9 -57.74 10.72 -52.17
N LEU A 10 -56.80 11.14 -53.01
CA LEU A 10 -55.66 10.33 -53.44
C LEU A 10 -54.60 10.38 -52.36
N LEU A 11 -54.43 9.30 -51.59
CA LEU A 11 -53.35 9.13 -50.64
C LEU A 11 -52.05 8.75 -51.38
N LEU A 12 -51.12 9.71 -51.52
CA LEU A 12 -49.80 9.46 -52.00
C LEU A 12 -49.02 8.83 -50.84
N ALA A 13 -48.78 7.53 -50.89
CA ALA A 13 -47.87 6.86 -49.98
C ALA A 13 -46.40 7.19 -50.37
N LEU A 14 -45.78 8.14 -49.68
CA LEU A 14 -44.33 8.33 -49.74
C LEU A 14 -43.63 7.12 -49.05
N ALA A 15 -43.06 6.24 -49.85
CA ALA A 15 -42.13 5.22 -49.37
C ALA A 15 -40.87 5.90 -48.89
N VAL A 16 -40.75 6.06 -47.59
CA VAL A 16 -39.47 6.43 -46.96
C VAL A 16 -38.53 5.23 -47.10
N MET A 17 -37.70 5.22 -48.13
CA MET A 17 -36.59 4.29 -48.20
C MET A 17 -35.65 4.62 -47.03
N PRO A 18 -35.24 3.63 -46.18
CA PRO A 18 -34.17 3.86 -45.22
C PRO A 18 -32.91 4.22 -46.01
N ALA A 19 -32.39 5.40 -45.78
CA ALA A 19 -31.07 5.79 -46.28
C ALA A 19 -30.09 4.75 -45.77
N LEU A 20 -29.54 3.92 -46.65
CA LEU A 20 -28.41 3.08 -46.39
C LEU A 20 -27.29 4.00 -45.90
N ALA A 21 -27.07 4.01 -44.58
CA ALA A 21 -25.95 4.69 -43.97
C ALA A 21 -24.68 4.14 -44.68
N ARG A 22 -24.04 4.96 -45.51
CA ARG A 22 -22.74 4.66 -46.06
C ARG A 22 -21.82 4.42 -44.87
N THR A 23 -21.48 3.16 -44.61
CA THR A 23 -20.42 2.85 -43.66
C THR A 23 -19.15 3.55 -44.16
N ALA A 24 -18.58 4.40 -43.34
CA ALA A 24 -17.30 5.02 -43.66
C ALA A 24 -16.28 3.92 -43.92
N ALA A 25 -15.28 4.20 -44.77
CA ALA A 25 -14.23 3.23 -45.03
C ALA A 25 -13.54 2.80 -43.69
N PRO A 26 -13.18 1.52 -43.54
CA PRO A 26 -12.49 1.06 -42.37
C PRO A 26 -11.24 1.92 -42.08
N ASP A 27 -11.01 2.21 -40.80
CA ASP A 27 -9.84 2.95 -40.36
C ASP A 27 -8.63 1.98 -40.29
N PRO A 28 -7.57 2.13 -41.12
CA PRO A 28 -6.47 1.17 -41.19
C PRO A 28 -5.72 1.00 -39.87
N VAL A 29 -5.59 2.06 -39.08
CA VAL A 29 -4.94 2.05 -37.76
C VAL A 29 -5.81 1.27 -36.77
N ALA A 30 -7.13 1.53 -36.77
CA ALA A 30 -8.06 0.78 -35.93
C ALA A 30 -8.10 -0.72 -36.28
N GLU A 31 -8.08 -1.07 -37.59
CA GLU A 31 -8.00 -2.48 -38.03
C GLU A 31 -6.73 -3.17 -37.51
N ASN A 32 -5.60 -2.49 -37.51
CA ASN A 32 -4.37 -3.00 -36.94
C ASN A 32 -4.42 -3.09 -35.39
N MET A 33 -5.11 -2.19 -34.71
CA MET A 33 -5.38 -2.31 -33.27
C MET A 33 -6.26 -3.53 -32.98
N LEU A 34 -7.30 -3.81 -33.78
CA LEU A 34 -8.09 -5.04 -33.64
C LEU A 34 -7.23 -6.30 -33.79
N LEU A 35 -6.33 -6.30 -34.78
CA LEU A 35 -5.45 -7.43 -35.07
C LEU A 35 -4.44 -7.67 -33.93
N LEU A 36 -3.96 -6.59 -33.29
CA LEU A 36 -2.93 -6.64 -32.25
C LEU A 36 -3.50 -6.79 -30.83
N GLN A 37 -4.83 -6.68 -30.63
CA GLN A 37 -5.43 -6.90 -29.32
C GLN A 37 -5.14 -8.31 -28.81
N THR A 38 -4.73 -8.44 -27.55
CA THR A 38 -4.41 -9.72 -26.93
C THR A 38 -5.65 -10.45 -26.43
N ALA A 39 -5.51 -11.70 -26.01
CA ALA A 39 -6.61 -12.51 -25.49
C ALA A 39 -7.21 -11.93 -24.20
N SER A 40 -6.41 -11.28 -23.35
CA SER A 40 -6.88 -10.57 -22.15
C SER A 40 -7.65 -9.29 -22.45
N GLY A 41 -7.64 -8.79 -23.68
CA GLY A 41 -8.32 -7.57 -24.11
C GLY A 41 -7.44 -6.31 -24.12
N GLY A 42 -6.24 -6.36 -23.58
CA GLY A 42 -5.27 -5.27 -23.64
C GLY A 42 -4.40 -5.29 -24.91
N TRP A 43 -3.35 -4.48 -24.90
CA TRP A 43 -2.38 -4.40 -25.99
C TRP A 43 -0.95 -4.45 -25.47
N SER A 44 -0.06 -5.10 -26.24
CA SER A 44 1.39 -5.07 -26.04
C SER A 44 1.97 -3.75 -26.55
N LYS A 45 3.03 -3.26 -25.90
CA LYS A 45 3.81 -2.11 -26.39
C LYS A 45 4.83 -2.49 -27.46
N HIS A 46 5.06 -3.80 -27.69
CA HIS A 46 6.03 -4.29 -28.67
C HIS A 46 5.39 -5.34 -29.60
N TYR A 47 5.82 -5.30 -30.85
CA TYR A 47 5.61 -6.36 -31.82
C TYR A 47 6.96 -6.75 -32.42
N GLN A 48 7.31 -8.04 -32.38
CA GLN A 48 8.62 -8.54 -32.85
C GLN A 48 9.83 -7.78 -32.25
N ARG A 49 9.77 -7.48 -30.93
CA ARG A 49 10.80 -6.75 -30.15
C ARG A 49 10.97 -5.27 -30.54
N ARG A 50 10.12 -4.71 -31.38
CA ARG A 50 10.08 -3.27 -31.73
C ARG A 50 8.84 -2.63 -31.13
N ALA A 51 8.88 -1.31 -30.94
CA ALA A 51 7.67 -0.59 -30.58
C ALA A 51 6.56 -0.84 -31.62
N VAL A 52 5.31 -1.01 -31.15
CA VAL A 52 4.17 -1.22 -32.04
C VAL A 52 4.00 -0.01 -32.95
N ASP A 53 3.92 -0.27 -34.27
CA ASP A 53 3.56 0.69 -35.29
C ASP A 53 2.21 0.30 -35.90
N TYR A 54 1.17 1.05 -35.58
CA TYR A 54 -0.18 0.81 -36.13
C TYR A 54 -0.35 1.28 -37.58
N ALA A 55 0.64 1.97 -38.16
CA ALA A 55 0.64 2.30 -39.59
C ALA A 55 1.27 1.18 -40.44
N HIS A 56 1.86 0.15 -39.81
CA HIS A 56 2.48 -0.98 -40.50
C HIS A 56 1.48 -1.74 -41.39
N VAL A 57 1.88 -2.04 -42.63
CA VAL A 57 1.10 -2.87 -43.55
C VAL A 57 1.44 -4.33 -43.30
N PHE A 58 0.61 -5.02 -42.55
CA PHE A 58 0.80 -6.44 -42.22
C PHE A 58 0.58 -7.32 -43.44
N THR A 59 1.52 -8.20 -43.73
CA THR A 59 1.41 -9.27 -44.73
C THR A 59 0.38 -10.33 -44.28
N ASP A 60 -0.11 -11.15 -45.20
CA ASP A 60 -1.04 -12.24 -44.87
C ASP A 60 -0.43 -13.24 -43.89
N ALA A 61 0.87 -13.54 -44.01
CA ALA A 61 1.60 -14.40 -43.10
C ALA A 61 1.65 -13.83 -41.67
N GLU A 62 1.91 -12.53 -41.53
CA GLU A 62 1.90 -11.85 -40.22
C GLU A 62 0.49 -11.84 -39.62
N ARG A 63 -0.54 -11.55 -40.43
CA ARG A 63 -1.95 -11.60 -39.99
C ARG A 63 -2.36 -12.99 -39.53
N GLN A 64 -1.91 -14.03 -40.23
CA GLN A 64 -2.14 -15.40 -39.82
C GLN A 64 -1.43 -15.74 -38.51
N ALA A 65 -0.17 -15.34 -38.37
CA ALA A 65 0.60 -15.54 -37.13
C ALA A 65 -0.05 -14.83 -35.93
N LEU A 66 -0.55 -13.62 -36.11
CA LEU A 66 -1.24 -12.85 -35.06
C LEU A 66 -2.59 -13.45 -34.64
N ARG A 67 -3.23 -14.26 -35.50
CA ARG A 67 -4.48 -14.96 -35.20
C ARG A 67 -4.27 -16.37 -34.66
N SER A 68 -3.01 -16.86 -34.64
CA SER A 68 -2.72 -18.23 -34.22
C SER A 68 -2.98 -18.46 -32.73
N PRO A 69 -3.51 -19.63 -32.35
CA PRO A 69 -3.63 -20.02 -30.94
C PRO A 69 -2.25 -20.07 -30.27
N GLY A 70 -2.17 -19.59 -29.02
CA GLY A 70 -0.92 -19.60 -28.23
C GLY A 70 -0.02 -18.37 -28.43
N ARG A 71 -0.51 -17.30 -29.06
CA ARG A 71 0.15 -16.01 -29.02
C ARG A 71 0.36 -15.58 -27.57
N SER A 72 1.54 -15.07 -27.26
CA SER A 72 1.86 -14.49 -25.95
C SER A 72 0.89 -13.36 -25.60
N ASP A 73 0.37 -13.39 -24.38
CA ASP A 73 -0.46 -12.32 -23.82
C ASP A 73 0.43 -11.44 -22.92
N ASP A 74 1.13 -10.52 -23.56
CA ASP A 74 2.04 -9.55 -22.96
C ASP A 74 1.43 -8.14 -22.91
N ALA A 75 0.11 -8.05 -22.73
CA ALA A 75 -0.60 -6.81 -22.59
C ALA A 75 -0.11 -6.00 -21.38
N THR A 76 -0.08 -4.68 -21.54
CA THR A 76 0.55 -3.77 -20.58
C THR A 76 -0.16 -2.42 -20.53
N ILE A 77 0.04 -1.70 -19.42
CA ILE A 77 -0.33 -0.28 -19.29
C ILE A 77 0.88 0.65 -19.50
N ASP A 78 2.07 0.07 -19.70
CA ASP A 78 3.32 0.82 -19.85
C ASP A 78 3.37 1.60 -21.19
N ASN A 79 4.05 2.74 -21.19
CA ASN A 79 4.24 3.58 -22.38
C ASN A 79 2.93 3.89 -23.16
N ARG A 80 1.84 4.14 -22.46
CA ARG A 80 0.47 4.41 -22.97
C ARG A 80 -0.26 3.21 -23.56
N ALA A 81 0.37 2.03 -23.69
CA ALA A 81 -0.30 0.86 -24.22
C ALA A 81 -1.61 0.59 -23.46
N THR A 82 -2.57 0.02 -24.14
CA THR A 82 -3.96 -0.21 -23.74
C THR A 82 -4.78 1.08 -23.59
N THR A 83 -4.28 2.10 -22.92
CA THR A 83 -5.05 3.34 -22.71
C THR A 83 -5.18 4.18 -23.99
N GLN A 84 -4.16 4.24 -24.83
CA GLN A 84 -4.24 4.96 -26.11
C GLN A 84 -5.10 4.23 -27.13
N GLU A 85 -5.05 2.90 -27.16
CA GLU A 85 -5.86 2.09 -28.08
C GLU A 85 -7.35 2.20 -27.75
N ILE A 86 -7.73 2.16 -26.47
CA ILE A 86 -9.11 2.38 -26.05
C ILE A 86 -9.62 3.73 -26.55
N ARG A 87 -8.85 4.81 -26.35
CA ARG A 87 -9.22 6.16 -26.79
C ARG A 87 -9.35 6.23 -28.32
N TYR A 88 -8.36 5.71 -29.04
CA TYR A 88 -8.36 5.73 -30.50
C TYR A 88 -9.54 4.95 -31.09
N LEU A 89 -9.82 3.76 -30.54
CA LEU A 89 -10.93 2.92 -31.01
C LEU A 89 -12.31 3.54 -30.73
N ALA A 90 -12.47 4.23 -29.59
CA ALA A 90 -13.69 5.00 -29.32
C ALA A 90 -13.86 6.17 -30.33
N ASP A 91 -12.77 6.85 -30.70
CA ASP A 91 -12.77 7.88 -31.73
C ASP A 91 -13.06 7.30 -33.13
N ALA A 92 -12.46 6.15 -33.48
CA ALA A 92 -12.69 5.46 -34.72
C ALA A 92 -14.15 5.01 -34.85
N TRP A 93 -14.76 4.46 -33.79
CA TRP A 93 -16.18 4.15 -33.71
C TRP A 93 -17.04 5.40 -33.93
N ALA A 94 -16.69 6.50 -33.29
CA ALA A 94 -17.48 7.74 -33.45
C ALA A 94 -17.49 8.24 -34.91
N ARG A 95 -16.40 8.06 -35.65
CA ARG A 95 -16.27 8.44 -37.08
C ARG A 95 -16.94 7.45 -38.02
N THR A 96 -16.78 6.14 -37.76
CA THR A 96 -17.14 5.09 -38.72
C THR A 96 -18.47 4.39 -38.41
N ARG A 97 -18.88 4.39 -37.14
CA ARG A 97 -19.99 3.60 -36.58
C ARG A 97 -19.77 2.09 -36.70
N ASP A 98 -18.54 1.64 -36.91
CA ASP A 98 -18.19 0.21 -36.89
C ASP A 98 -18.17 -0.30 -35.45
N ALA A 99 -19.11 -1.18 -35.10
CA ALA A 99 -19.27 -1.71 -33.75
C ALA A 99 -18.05 -2.47 -33.25
N ARG A 100 -17.23 -3.06 -34.14
CA ARG A 100 -16.02 -3.80 -33.79
C ARG A 100 -15.02 -2.94 -33.02
N TYR A 101 -14.94 -1.65 -33.33
CA TYR A 101 -14.04 -0.72 -32.64
C TYR A 101 -14.51 -0.43 -31.21
N LEU A 102 -15.82 -0.22 -31.02
CA LEU A 102 -16.36 -0.03 -29.67
C LEU A 102 -16.27 -1.30 -28.82
N ASP A 103 -16.50 -2.47 -29.43
CA ASP A 103 -16.34 -3.77 -28.76
C ASP A 103 -14.88 -4.02 -28.33
N ALA A 104 -13.91 -3.64 -29.16
CA ALA A 104 -12.51 -3.76 -28.80
C ALA A 104 -12.09 -2.77 -27.72
N ALA A 105 -12.58 -1.52 -27.78
CA ALA A 105 -12.39 -0.54 -26.70
C ALA A 105 -13.00 -1.04 -25.40
N SER A 106 -14.18 -1.65 -25.45
CA SER A 106 -14.85 -2.26 -24.29
C SER A 106 -14.02 -3.37 -23.66
N ARG A 107 -13.48 -4.30 -24.47
CA ARG A 107 -12.56 -5.34 -23.95
C ARG A 107 -11.31 -4.73 -23.31
N GLY A 108 -10.81 -3.62 -23.85
CA GLY A 108 -9.71 -2.88 -23.23
C GLY A 108 -10.06 -2.32 -21.85
N VAL A 109 -11.27 -1.81 -21.65
CA VAL A 109 -11.74 -1.38 -20.32
C VAL A 109 -11.90 -2.60 -19.40
N ASP A 110 -12.49 -3.70 -19.88
CA ASP A 110 -12.62 -4.94 -19.11
C ASP A 110 -11.22 -5.45 -18.65
N TYR A 111 -10.20 -5.36 -19.51
CA TYR A 111 -8.80 -5.66 -19.16
C TYR A 111 -8.29 -4.77 -18.01
N LEU A 112 -8.50 -3.46 -18.08
CA LEU A 112 -8.05 -2.54 -17.02
C LEU A 112 -8.74 -2.85 -15.69
N LEU A 113 -10.04 -3.15 -15.71
CA LEU A 113 -10.78 -3.51 -14.49
C LEU A 113 -10.30 -4.84 -13.89
N ALA A 114 -9.99 -5.84 -14.74
CA ALA A 114 -9.49 -7.14 -14.31
C ALA A 114 -8.04 -7.10 -13.79
N ALA A 115 -7.23 -6.16 -14.28
CA ALA A 115 -5.84 -6.00 -13.88
C ALA A 115 -5.66 -5.33 -12.52
N GLN A 116 -6.67 -4.60 -12.02
CA GLN A 116 -6.59 -3.86 -10.76
C GLN A 116 -6.42 -4.79 -9.56
N TYR A 117 -5.48 -4.47 -8.69
CA TYR A 117 -5.30 -5.15 -7.40
C TYR A 117 -6.40 -4.77 -6.40
N PRO A 118 -6.64 -5.61 -5.38
CA PRO A 118 -7.57 -5.27 -4.29
C PRO A 118 -7.22 -3.97 -3.54
N ASN A 119 -5.94 -3.63 -3.46
CA ASN A 119 -5.46 -2.38 -2.87
C ASN A 119 -5.60 -1.14 -3.79
N GLY A 120 -6.20 -1.31 -4.98
CA GLY A 120 -6.47 -0.22 -5.92
C GLY A 120 -5.36 0.06 -6.93
N GLY A 121 -4.17 -0.53 -6.79
CA GLY A 121 -3.06 -0.37 -7.73
C GLY A 121 -3.20 -1.19 -9.00
N TRP A 122 -2.35 -0.90 -9.99
CA TRP A 122 -2.23 -1.68 -11.22
C TRP A 122 -0.81 -2.18 -11.43
N PRO A 123 -0.64 -3.46 -11.84
CA PRO A 123 0.65 -3.98 -12.30
C PRO A 123 1.05 -3.34 -13.64
N GLN A 124 2.33 -3.35 -13.94
CA GLN A 124 2.82 -2.88 -15.23
C GLN A 124 2.31 -3.76 -16.39
N TYR A 125 2.21 -5.09 -16.17
CA TYR A 125 1.72 -6.08 -17.13
C TYR A 125 0.64 -6.95 -16.50
N TYR A 126 -0.33 -7.38 -17.31
CA TYR A 126 -1.37 -8.34 -16.96
C TYR A 126 -1.75 -9.13 -18.22
N PRO A 127 -1.93 -10.46 -18.16
CA PRO A 127 -1.92 -11.31 -16.97
C PRO A 127 -0.52 -11.72 -16.47
N ASP A 128 0.56 -11.49 -17.26
CA ASP A 128 1.92 -11.82 -16.85
C ASP A 128 2.43 -10.86 -15.75
N ARG A 129 2.41 -11.33 -14.51
CA ARG A 129 2.88 -10.62 -13.33
C ARG A 129 4.27 -11.08 -12.87
N SER A 130 5.08 -11.62 -13.75
CA SER A 130 6.42 -12.12 -13.42
C SER A 130 7.38 -10.98 -13.10
N LEU A 131 8.34 -11.21 -12.20
CA LEU A 131 9.38 -10.27 -11.81
C LEU A 131 8.79 -8.92 -11.31
N TYR A 132 9.42 -7.80 -11.66
CA TYR A 132 8.95 -6.46 -11.30
C TYR A 132 7.66 -6.03 -12.02
N ARG A 133 7.18 -6.80 -13.01
CA ARG A 133 5.94 -6.52 -13.75
C ARG A 133 4.68 -6.53 -12.88
N GLN A 134 4.74 -7.21 -11.73
CA GLN A 134 3.67 -7.25 -10.74
C GLN A 134 3.55 -6.00 -9.88
N GLN A 135 4.58 -5.14 -9.86
CA GLN A 135 4.59 -3.98 -8.99
C GLN A 135 3.53 -2.94 -9.40
N VAL A 136 2.96 -2.27 -8.41
CA VAL A 136 2.13 -1.08 -8.66
C VAL A 136 3.02 -0.01 -9.27
N THR A 137 2.68 0.48 -10.47
CA THR A 137 3.61 1.28 -11.26
C THR A 137 3.08 2.66 -11.62
N PHE A 138 3.81 3.69 -11.21
CA PHE A 138 3.65 5.07 -11.68
C PHE A 138 4.67 5.44 -12.76
N ASN A 139 5.69 4.59 -12.99
CA ASN A 139 6.70 4.82 -14.01
C ASN A 139 6.05 5.15 -15.35
N ASP A 140 6.60 6.16 -16.05
CA ASP A 140 6.10 6.67 -17.33
C ASP A 140 4.59 6.99 -17.34
N ASP A 141 4.04 7.44 -16.20
CA ASP A 141 2.62 7.76 -15.97
C ASP A 141 1.66 6.56 -16.20
N ALA A 142 2.12 5.32 -16.06
CA ALA A 142 1.34 4.15 -16.42
C ALA A 142 -0.02 4.11 -15.68
N MET A 143 -0.01 4.06 -14.35
CA MET A 143 -1.24 4.02 -13.54
C MET A 143 -2.03 5.33 -13.62
N THR A 144 -1.37 6.49 -13.70
CA THR A 144 -2.09 7.78 -13.79
C THR A 144 -2.90 7.88 -15.06
N ARG A 145 -2.40 7.35 -16.21
CA ARG A 145 -3.16 7.28 -17.47
C ARG A 145 -4.35 6.35 -17.42
N VAL A 146 -4.25 5.23 -16.67
CA VAL A 146 -5.40 4.36 -16.43
C VAL A 146 -6.47 5.11 -15.66
N LEU A 147 -6.10 5.79 -14.57
CA LEU A 147 -7.03 6.56 -13.76
C LEU A 147 -7.67 7.73 -14.52
N ASP A 148 -6.88 8.44 -15.36
CA ASP A 148 -7.39 9.48 -16.24
C ASP A 148 -8.38 8.95 -17.28
N LEU A 149 -8.13 7.77 -17.86
CA LEU A 149 -9.05 7.13 -18.78
C LEU A 149 -10.36 6.72 -18.08
N LEU A 150 -10.26 6.07 -16.92
CA LEU A 150 -11.43 5.65 -16.15
C LEU A 150 -12.29 6.86 -15.73
N GLN A 151 -11.65 7.95 -15.29
CA GLN A 151 -12.33 9.20 -14.97
C GLN A 151 -13.02 9.79 -16.20
N ASP A 152 -12.36 9.83 -17.38
CA ASP A 152 -12.97 10.30 -18.64
C ASP A 152 -14.16 9.43 -19.06
N VAL A 153 -14.14 8.11 -18.80
CA VAL A 153 -15.29 7.21 -19.05
C VAL A 153 -16.44 7.51 -18.09
N VAL A 154 -16.17 7.72 -16.82
CA VAL A 154 -17.18 8.09 -15.81
C VAL A 154 -17.83 9.44 -16.15
N GLU A 155 -17.01 10.43 -16.54
CA GLU A 155 -17.47 11.77 -16.91
C GLU A 155 -18.13 11.83 -18.29
N GLY A 156 -18.07 10.76 -19.09
CA GLY A 156 -18.59 10.72 -20.47
C GLY A 156 -17.85 11.69 -21.39
N LYS A 157 -16.55 11.87 -21.21
CA LYS A 157 -15.76 12.89 -21.89
C LYS A 157 -15.45 12.52 -23.33
N GLY A 158 -15.81 13.40 -24.26
CA GLY A 158 -15.56 13.22 -25.69
C GLY A 158 -16.22 11.94 -26.23
N THR A 159 -15.48 11.17 -27.04
CA THR A 159 -15.97 9.93 -27.65
C THR A 159 -16.09 8.77 -26.65
N LEU A 160 -15.46 8.87 -25.47
CA LEU A 160 -15.58 7.87 -24.40
C LEU A 160 -16.99 7.81 -23.79
N VAL A 161 -17.86 8.81 -24.04
CA VAL A 161 -19.29 8.76 -23.68
C VAL A 161 -19.97 7.49 -24.20
N ALA A 162 -19.48 6.89 -25.27
CA ALA A 162 -20.00 5.63 -25.80
C ALA A 162 -19.80 4.42 -24.86
N LEU A 163 -18.80 4.48 -23.98
CA LEU A 163 -18.48 3.46 -22.99
C LEU A 163 -19.19 3.70 -21.66
N THR A 164 -19.61 4.93 -21.36
CA THR A 164 -20.24 5.33 -20.10
C THR A 164 -21.45 4.47 -19.71
N PRO A 165 -22.42 4.14 -20.62
CA PRO A 165 -23.60 3.37 -20.22
C PRO A 165 -23.28 1.99 -19.62
N ARG A 166 -22.15 1.39 -20.02
CA ARG A 166 -21.72 0.09 -19.52
C ARG A 166 -20.75 0.20 -18.34
N TYR A 167 -19.92 1.24 -18.33
CA TYR A 167 -18.75 1.28 -17.46
C TYR A 167 -18.76 2.38 -16.41
N ALA A 168 -19.76 3.28 -16.34
CA ALA A 168 -19.78 4.36 -15.35
C ALA A 168 -19.58 3.86 -13.93
N ASP A 169 -20.35 2.86 -13.48
CA ASP A 169 -20.26 2.30 -12.14
C ASP A 169 -18.97 1.51 -11.89
N PRO A 170 -18.59 0.50 -12.70
CA PRO A 170 -17.37 -0.26 -12.43
C PRO A 170 -16.11 0.59 -12.58
N ALA A 171 -16.04 1.53 -13.52
CA ALA A 171 -14.94 2.46 -13.67
C ALA A 171 -14.87 3.44 -12.49
N GLY A 172 -16.03 3.93 -11.99
CA GLY A 172 -16.11 4.78 -10.82
C GLY A 172 -15.59 4.10 -9.56
N GLN A 173 -15.95 2.85 -9.34
CA GLN A 173 -15.44 2.06 -8.23
C GLN A 173 -13.92 1.79 -8.35
N ALA A 174 -13.44 1.48 -9.55
CA ALA A 174 -12.02 1.26 -9.80
C ALA A 174 -11.22 2.56 -9.64
N LEU A 175 -11.74 3.70 -10.09
CA LEU A 175 -11.15 5.03 -9.90
C LEU A 175 -11.04 5.36 -8.41
N ALA A 176 -12.10 5.16 -7.63
CA ALA A 176 -12.09 5.42 -6.19
C ALA A 176 -10.98 4.63 -5.48
N ARG A 177 -10.93 3.29 -5.70
CA ARG A 177 -9.86 2.46 -5.14
C ARG A 177 -8.46 2.88 -5.61
N GLY A 178 -8.34 3.31 -6.88
CA GLY A 178 -7.09 3.80 -7.43
C GLY A 178 -6.61 5.09 -6.79
N LEU A 179 -7.51 6.04 -6.52
CA LEU A 179 -7.20 7.26 -5.78
C LEU A 179 -6.80 6.97 -4.34
N ASP A 180 -7.45 6.01 -3.67
CA ASP A 180 -7.05 5.55 -2.33
C ASP A 180 -5.63 4.96 -2.35
N CYS A 181 -5.29 4.15 -3.37
CA CYS A 181 -3.93 3.63 -3.55
C CYS A 181 -2.91 4.77 -3.78
N VAL A 182 -3.24 5.77 -4.60
CA VAL A 182 -2.39 6.96 -4.81
C VAL A 182 -2.11 7.68 -3.50
N LEU A 183 -3.13 7.90 -2.67
CA LEU A 183 -2.97 8.55 -1.37
C LEU A 183 -2.15 7.70 -0.39
N ALA A 184 -2.37 6.38 -0.38
CA ALA A 184 -1.64 5.46 0.49
C ALA A 184 -0.16 5.31 0.12
N THR A 185 0.19 5.53 -1.16
CA THR A 185 1.55 5.42 -1.68
C THR A 185 2.34 6.72 -1.65
N GLN A 186 1.77 7.84 -1.19
CA GLN A 186 2.57 9.04 -0.93
C GLN A 186 3.63 8.74 0.12
N VAL A 187 4.90 8.80 -0.27
CA VAL A 187 6.01 8.38 0.62
C VAL A 187 6.11 9.33 1.81
N ARG A 188 6.25 8.74 3.00
CA ARG A 188 6.48 9.49 4.24
C ARG A 188 7.86 9.17 4.76
N LEU A 189 8.68 10.19 4.94
CA LEU A 189 10.01 10.07 5.53
C LEU A 189 9.99 10.73 6.89
N GLN A 190 10.32 9.96 7.93
CA GLN A 190 10.24 10.42 9.33
C GLN A 190 8.88 11.05 9.67
N GLY A 191 7.79 10.42 9.19
CA GLY A 191 6.43 10.91 9.40
C GLY A 191 6.01 12.08 8.49
N THR A 192 6.95 12.75 7.82
CA THR A 192 6.67 13.87 6.91
C THR A 192 6.30 13.37 5.52
N PRO A 193 5.13 13.74 4.98
CA PRO A 193 4.77 13.37 3.61
C PRO A 193 5.65 14.08 2.59
N THR A 194 6.01 13.33 1.54
CA THR A 194 6.88 13.79 0.45
C THR A 194 6.15 13.67 -0.89
N ILE A 195 6.81 13.12 -1.88
CA ILE A 195 6.29 12.79 -3.21
C ILE A 195 6.20 11.27 -3.38
N TRP A 196 5.95 10.78 -4.57
CA TRP A 196 5.76 9.36 -4.88
C TRP A 196 7.02 8.72 -5.43
N ALA A 197 7.15 7.42 -5.25
CA ALA A 197 8.12 6.57 -5.95
C ALA A 197 7.59 6.17 -7.34
N ALA A 198 8.48 5.67 -8.19
CA ALA A 198 8.09 5.21 -9.52
C ALA A 198 7.32 3.86 -9.47
N GLN A 199 7.62 3.02 -8.47
CA GLN A 199 7.03 1.69 -8.33
C GLN A 199 6.95 1.29 -6.87
N TYR A 200 5.97 0.40 -6.59
CA TYR A 200 5.69 -0.10 -5.25
C TYR A 200 5.45 -1.61 -5.27
N ASP A 201 5.87 -2.25 -4.21
CA ASP A 201 5.53 -3.65 -3.97
C ASP A 201 4.01 -3.84 -3.94
N SER A 202 3.51 -4.86 -4.62
CA SER A 202 2.07 -5.08 -4.82
C SER A 202 1.29 -5.38 -3.54
N ASP A 203 1.97 -5.87 -2.50
CA ASP A 203 1.32 -6.28 -1.26
C ASP A 203 1.49 -5.24 -0.15
N SER A 204 2.72 -4.75 0.06
CA SER A 204 3.07 -3.83 1.13
C SER A 204 2.89 -2.36 0.77
N LEU A 205 2.79 -2.02 -0.52
CA LEU A 205 2.79 -0.64 -1.05
C LEU A 205 4.02 0.18 -0.61
N GLN A 206 5.15 -0.50 -0.33
CA GLN A 206 6.42 0.19 -0.09
C GLN A 206 7.14 0.44 -1.42
N PRO A 207 7.92 1.55 -1.54
CA PRO A 207 8.74 1.78 -2.72
C PRO A 207 9.59 0.58 -3.08
N ALA A 208 9.56 0.14 -4.34
CA ALA A 208 10.15 -1.09 -4.80
C ALA A 208 11.16 -0.90 -5.94
N LYS A 209 12.12 -1.82 -6.02
CA LYS A 209 13.10 -1.89 -7.10
C LYS A 209 12.47 -2.52 -8.34
N ALA A 210 12.73 -1.96 -9.53
CA ALA A 210 12.38 -2.61 -10.79
C ALA A 210 13.61 -3.25 -11.47
N ARG A 211 14.19 -2.59 -12.48
CA ARG A 211 15.42 -3.05 -13.13
C ARG A 211 16.63 -2.86 -12.20
N ALA A 212 17.75 -3.46 -12.53
CA ALA A 212 18.97 -3.38 -11.72
C ALA A 212 19.33 -1.94 -11.29
N TYR A 213 19.14 -0.98 -12.19
CA TYR A 213 19.45 0.43 -12.03
C TYR A 213 18.25 1.30 -11.65
N GLU A 214 17.13 0.73 -11.30
CA GLU A 214 15.92 1.42 -10.81
C GLU A 214 15.70 1.04 -9.34
N LEU A 215 16.48 1.68 -8.48
CA LEU A 215 16.41 1.47 -7.04
C LEU A 215 15.15 2.15 -6.45
N PRO A 216 14.63 1.67 -5.32
CA PRO A 216 13.58 2.37 -4.60
C PRO A 216 13.98 3.81 -4.32
N SER A 217 13.16 4.77 -4.73
CA SER A 217 13.49 6.20 -4.65
C SER A 217 12.26 7.08 -4.79
N LEU A 218 12.35 8.33 -4.33
CA LEU A 218 11.37 9.36 -4.68
C LEU A 218 11.56 9.73 -6.14
N ALA A 219 10.46 9.80 -6.92
CA ALA A 219 10.47 9.99 -8.36
C ALA A 219 9.76 11.30 -8.75
N VAL A 220 10.53 12.33 -9.08
CA VAL A 220 10.02 13.69 -9.33
C VAL A 220 9.14 13.75 -10.57
N ALA A 221 9.56 13.15 -11.68
CA ALA A 221 8.83 13.23 -12.95
C ALA A 221 7.46 12.54 -12.82
N GLU A 222 7.41 11.36 -12.23
CA GLU A 222 6.24 10.55 -12.01
C GLU A 222 5.27 11.22 -11.03
N SER A 223 5.81 11.86 -9.98
CA SER A 223 5.01 12.60 -9.00
C SER A 223 4.25 13.77 -9.59
N VAL A 224 4.78 14.41 -10.63
CA VAL A 224 4.06 15.48 -11.35
C VAL A 224 2.79 14.94 -12.00
N GLY A 225 2.86 13.75 -12.63
CA GLY A 225 1.70 13.09 -13.21
C GLY A 225 0.65 12.75 -12.14
N VAL A 226 1.09 12.21 -11.00
CA VAL A 226 0.23 11.90 -9.85
C VAL A 226 -0.44 13.17 -9.29
N MET A 227 0.31 14.24 -9.10
CA MET A 227 -0.27 15.51 -8.61
C MET A 227 -1.31 16.09 -9.56
N ARG A 228 -1.08 16.03 -10.88
CA ARG A 228 -2.07 16.46 -11.88
C ARG A 228 -3.35 15.65 -11.80
N LEU A 229 -3.26 14.33 -11.64
CA LEU A 229 -4.41 13.45 -11.43
C LEU A 229 -5.21 13.86 -10.18
N LEU A 230 -4.53 14.10 -9.06
CA LEU A 230 -5.17 14.56 -7.82
C LEU A 230 -5.80 15.95 -7.98
N MET A 231 -5.11 16.87 -8.65
CA MET A 231 -5.60 18.23 -8.93
C MET A 231 -6.77 18.27 -9.92
N ARG A 232 -7.00 17.19 -10.66
CA ARG A 232 -8.14 17.04 -11.56
C ARG A 232 -9.46 16.81 -10.82
N GLN A 233 -9.44 16.37 -9.56
CA GLN A 233 -10.64 16.10 -8.79
C GLN A 233 -11.45 17.39 -8.59
N THR A 234 -12.74 17.37 -8.97
CA THR A 234 -13.61 18.56 -8.93
C THR A 234 -13.96 18.95 -7.50
N ASP A 235 -14.20 17.93 -6.65
CA ASP A 235 -14.46 18.06 -5.21
C ASP A 235 -13.41 17.25 -4.44
N PRO A 236 -12.19 17.79 -4.29
CA PRO A 236 -11.11 17.06 -3.67
C PRO A 236 -11.32 16.89 -2.17
N SER A 237 -11.21 15.67 -1.69
CA SER A 237 -11.25 15.38 -0.25
C SER A 237 -10.12 16.10 0.49
N PRO A 238 -10.24 16.32 1.82
CA PRO A 238 -9.15 16.86 2.62
C PRO A 238 -7.83 16.08 2.49
N ALA A 239 -7.88 14.76 2.22
CA ALA A 239 -6.69 13.95 1.97
C ALA A 239 -6.02 14.32 0.65
N VAL A 240 -6.81 14.51 -0.42
CA VAL A 240 -6.32 14.97 -1.73
C VAL A 240 -5.70 16.37 -1.62
N LEU A 241 -6.37 17.30 -0.93
CA LEU A 241 -5.86 18.66 -0.73
C LEU A 241 -4.49 18.63 -0.03
N ARG A 242 -4.36 17.85 1.04
CA ARG A 242 -3.09 17.68 1.77
C ARG A 242 -2.01 17.05 0.89
N ALA A 243 -2.33 15.97 0.20
CA ALA A 243 -1.37 15.26 -0.64
C ALA A 243 -0.75 16.16 -1.71
N VAL A 244 -1.57 17.00 -2.34
CA VAL A 244 -1.11 18.00 -3.33
C VAL A 244 -0.23 19.06 -2.68
N GLU A 245 -0.65 19.63 -1.53
CA GLU A 245 0.11 20.67 -0.84
C GLU A 245 1.46 20.16 -0.30
N ASP A 246 1.49 18.95 0.25
CA ASP A 246 2.70 18.32 0.76
C ASP A 246 3.68 18.00 -0.38
N GLY A 247 3.19 17.42 -1.47
CA GLY A 247 4.00 17.17 -2.67
C GLY A 247 4.58 18.46 -3.26
N ALA A 248 3.75 19.52 -3.33
CA ALA A 248 4.20 20.83 -3.83
C ALA A 248 5.29 21.45 -2.94
N ARG A 249 5.13 21.36 -1.62
CA ARG A 249 6.13 21.82 -0.64
C ARG A 249 7.45 21.09 -0.82
N TRP A 250 7.40 19.77 -0.97
CA TRP A 250 8.59 18.97 -1.18
C TRP A 250 9.28 19.33 -2.50
N LEU A 251 8.55 19.44 -3.61
CA LEU A 251 9.10 19.82 -4.92
C LEU A 251 9.73 21.22 -4.89
N GLN A 252 9.14 22.19 -4.17
CA GLN A 252 9.71 23.52 -4.01
C GLN A 252 11.01 23.49 -3.20
N ALA A 253 11.08 22.71 -2.14
CA ALA A 253 12.25 22.58 -1.27
C ALA A 253 13.44 21.89 -1.99
N HIS A 254 13.17 21.00 -2.95
CA HIS A 254 14.20 20.25 -3.68
C HIS A 254 14.46 20.80 -5.11
N ARG A 255 14.06 22.03 -5.35
CA ARG A 255 14.41 22.77 -6.56
C ARG A 255 15.90 23.11 -6.54
N LEU A 256 16.57 22.90 -7.64
CA LEU A 256 17.93 23.35 -7.92
C LEU A 256 17.83 24.71 -8.65
N PRO A 257 17.98 25.84 -7.92
CA PRO A 257 17.82 27.17 -8.51
C PRO A 257 19.04 27.53 -9.37
N ASP A 258 18.81 28.40 -10.36
CA ASP A 258 19.84 28.98 -11.23
C ASP A 258 20.69 27.94 -11.98
N LEU A 259 20.13 26.72 -12.18
CA LEU A 259 20.78 25.64 -12.92
C LEU A 259 19.93 25.20 -14.11
N ALA A 260 20.62 24.90 -15.22
CA ALA A 260 20.03 24.34 -16.44
C ALA A 260 20.78 23.10 -16.94
N ARG A 261 20.05 22.21 -17.61
CA ARG A 261 20.60 21.05 -18.29
C ARG A 261 20.89 21.41 -19.76
N ARG A 262 22.13 21.22 -20.20
CA ARG A 262 22.54 21.44 -21.58
C ARG A 262 23.11 20.17 -22.20
N LYS A 263 22.63 19.81 -23.39
CA LYS A 263 23.22 18.74 -24.20
C LYS A 263 24.19 19.38 -25.17
N VAL A 264 25.44 18.93 -25.17
CA VAL A 264 26.55 19.50 -25.95
C VAL A 264 27.21 18.43 -26.82
N ALA A 265 27.85 18.83 -27.90
CA ALA A 265 28.73 17.95 -28.65
C ALA A 265 30.00 17.70 -27.84
N ALA A 266 30.46 16.45 -27.77
CA ALA A 266 31.64 16.02 -27.04
C ALA A 266 32.28 14.85 -27.81
N VAL A 267 33.14 15.17 -28.76
CA VAL A 267 33.68 14.22 -29.73
C VAL A 267 34.57 13.14 -29.08
N ASP A 268 35.13 13.44 -27.92
CA ASP A 268 35.99 12.53 -27.15
C ASP A 268 35.18 11.59 -26.23
N GLU A 269 33.88 11.80 -26.10
CA GLU A 269 32.99 10.95 -25.31
C GLU A 269 32.39 9.81 -26.15
N GLU A 270 32.11 8.68 -25.51
CA GLU A 270 31.59 7.46 -26.13
C GLU A 270 30.38 7.70 -27.07
N THR A 271 29.46 8.59 -26.68
CA THR A 271 28.26 8.89 -27.47
C THR A 271 28.41 10.05 -28.45
N GLY A 272 29.60 10.68 -28.53
CA GLY A 272 29.84 11.92 -29.30
C GLY A 272 29.14 13.15 -28.72
N GLN A 273 28.52 13.02 -27.56
CA GLN A 273 27.76 14.07 -26.86
C GLN A 273 27.97 13.97 -25.36
N ASP A 274 27.67 15.06 -24.65
CA ASP A 274 27.56 15.01 -23.20
C ASP A 274 26.38 15.85 -22.69
N VAL A 275 26.06 15.69 -21.40
CA VAL A 275 25.07 16.49 -20.70
C VAL A 275 25.75 17.18 -19.53
N LEU A 276 25.68 18.51 -19.55
CA LEU A 276 26.22 19.37 -18.52
C LEU A 276 25.09 20.02 -17.72
N ILE A 277 25.33 20.20 -16.43
CA ILE A 277 24.53 21.07 -15.57
C ILE A 277 25.33 22.37 -15.43
N VAL A 278 24.73 23.46 -15.87
CA VAL A 278 25.39 24.77 -15.99
C VAL A 278 24.62 25.83 -15.22
N ASP A 279 25.33 26.84 -14.75
CA ASP A 279 24.73 28.02 -14.14
C ASP A 279 23.91 28.80 -15.18
N GLU A 280 22.65 29.05 -14.84
CA GLU A 280 21.73 29.86 -15.66
C GLU A 280 20.77 30.62 -14.72
N PRO A 281 21.05 31.89 -14.44
CA PRO A 281 20.27 32.71 -13.52
C PRO A 281 18.79 32.72 -13.87
N GLY A 282 17.93 32.46 -12.87
CA GLY A 282 16.47 32.39 -13.00
C GLY A 282 15.93 31.03 -13.48
N ALA A 283 16.78 30.13 -13.94
CA ALA A 283 16.36 28.77 -14.31
C ALA A 283 16.01 27.92 -13.08
N SER A 284 15.30 26.86 -13.32
CA SER A 284 14.94 25.89 -12.27
C SER A 284 15.08 24.48 -12.80
N LEU A 285 15.76 23.62 -12.04
CA LEU A 285 16.02 22.25 -12.40
C LEU A 285 15.68 21.33 -11.23
N TRP A 286 15.39 20.08 -11.49
CA TRP A 286 15.19 19.02 -10.48
C TRP A 286 15.94 17.77 -10.89
N ALA A 287 16.53 17.07 -9.93
CA ALA A 287 16.95 15.69 -10.14
C ALA A 287 15.71 14.80 -10.26
N ARG A 288 15.78 13.75 -11.10
CA ARG A 288 14.63 12.85 -11.31
C ARG A 288 14.36 11.98 -10.10
N PHE A 289 15.41 11.46 -9.47
CA PHE A 289 15.30 10.55 -8.34
C PHE A 289 16.02 11.11 -7.11
N HIS A 290 15.44 10.83 -5.94
CA HIS A 290 16.03 11.15 -4.66
C HIS A 290 16.01 9.93 -3.75
N ASP A 291 17.06 9.79 -2.97
CA ASP A 291 17.23 8.72 -2.00
C ASP A 291 16.17 8.79 -0.89
N LEU A 292 15.67 7.63 -0.43
CA LEU A 292 14.58 7.54 0.54
C LEU A 292 15.00 7.91 1.97
N GLU A 293 16.30 7.85 2.30
CA GLU A 293 16.78 8.17 3.65
C GLU A 293 17.27 9.63 3.72
N THR A 294 18.13 10.00 2.77
CA THR A 294 18.81 11.29 2.78
C THR A 294 18.07 12.39 2.04
N GLN A 295 17.11 12.03 1.18
CA GLN A 295 16.40 12.92 0.25
C GLN A 295 17.32 13.66 -0.72
N GLN A 296 18.59 13.25 -0.83
CA GLN A 296 19.53 13.82 -1.78
C GLN A 296 19.33 13.26 -3.20
N PRO A 297 19.71 13.98 -4.25
CA PRO A 297 19.69 13.46 -5.61
C PRO A 297 20.41 12.12 -5.73
N MET A 298 19.78 11.15 -6.39
CA MET A 298 20.30 9.79 -6.56
C MET A 298 20.60 9.50 -8.02
N PHE A 299 21.83 9.05 -8.29
CA PHE A 299 22.29 8.64 -9.61
C PHE A 299 22.75 7.20 -9.59
N VAL A 300 22.33 6.39 -10.58
CA VAL A 300 22.58 4.94 -10.58
C VAL A 300 23.13 4.50 -11.94
N ASN A 301 24.26 3.83 -11.93
CA ASN A 301 24.86 3.28 -13.15
C ASN A 301 24.11 2.00 -13.62
N ARG A 302 24.52 1.42 -14.76
CA ARG A 302 23.83 0.21 -15.29
C ARG A 302 23.98 -1.03 -14.43
N ALA A 303 25.01 -1.10 -13.60
CA ALA A 303 25.22 -2.19 -12.67
C ALA A 303 24.28 -2.11 -11.44
N GLY A 304 23.61 -0.98 -11.25
CA GLY A 304 22.76 -0.74 -10.09
C GLY A 304 23.52 -0.14 -8.90
N GLU A 305 24.70 0.42 -9.15
CA GLU A 305 25.50 1.08 -8.12
C GLU A 305 25.20 2.57 -8.10
N GLN A 306 24.99 3.12 -6.91
CA GLN A 306 24.86 4.56 -6.74
C GLN A 306 26.21 5.24 -6.93
N VAL A 307 26.21 6.36 -7.62
CA VAL A 307 27.37 7.24 -7.77
C VAL A 307 27.11 8.57 -7.07
N ALA A 308 28.16 9.15 -6.50
CA ALA A 308 28.03 10.31 -5.62
C ALA A 308 27.59 11.58 -6.37
N ARG A 309 28.02 11.74 -7.62
CA ARG A 309 27.75 12.94 -8.43
C ARG A 309 27.30 12.55 -9.82
N PHE A 310 26.48 13.39 -10.44
CA PHE A 310 26.05 13.23 -11.83
C PHE A 310 27.23 13.09 -12.80
N THR A 311 28.30 13.83 -12.58
CA THR A 311 29.53 13.78 -13.39
C THR A 311 30.28 12.45 -13.30
N ASP A 312 30.07 11.68 -12.24
CA ASP A 312 30.70 10.36 -12.04
C ASP A 312 29.97 9.24 -12.80
N MET A 313 28.81 9.55 -13.40
CA MET A 313 28.05 8.63 -14.23
C MET A 313 28.75 8.35 -15.57
N PRO A 314 28.73 7.10 -16.07
CA PRO A 314 29.16 6.81 -17.45
C PRO A 314 28.46 7.73 -18.46
N ASN A 315 29.18 8.17 -19.49
CA ASN A 315 28.66 9.11 -20.49
C ASN A 315 27.37 8.63 -21.14
N GLU A 316 27.28 7.34 -21.51
CA GLU A 316 26.08 6.77 -22.11
C GLU A 316 24.83 6.91 -21.20
N ARG A 317 25.03 6.88 -19.87
CA ARG A 317 23.96 7.07 -18.89
C ARG A 317 23.59 8.53 -18.71
N ARG A 318 24.60 9.45 -18.71
CA ARG A 318 24.34 10.90 -18.66
C ARG A 318 23.52 11.36 -19.84
N VAL A 319 23.86 10.88 -21.03
CA VAL A 319 23.23 11.28 -22.29
C VAL A 319 21.93 10.56 -22.57
N GLY A 320 21.89 9.24 -22.29
CA GLY A 320 20.79 8.35 -22.67
C GLY A 320 19.60 8.35 -21.71
N TYR A 321 19.69 9.04 -20.57
CA TYR A 321 18.62 9.10 -19.59
C TYR A 321 18.42 10.51 -19.03
N ALA A 322 17.16 10.86 -18.73
CA ALA A 322 16.82 12.18 -18.21
C ALA A 322 16.96 12.23 -16.67
N TRP A 323 18.20 12.35 -16.19
CA TRP A 323 18.50 12.44 -14.75
C TRP A 323 18.10 13.79 -14.12
N HIS A 324 18.01 14.83 -14.92
CA HIS A 324 17.55 16.16 -14.53
C HIS A 324 16.52 16.67 -15.52
N GLY A 325 15.57 17.46 -15.04
CA GLY A 325 14.54 18.06 -15.87
C GLY A 325 13.76 19.16 -15.18
N THR A 326 12.83 19.75 -15.91
CA THR A 326 11.98 20.85 -15.48
C THR A 326 10.53 20.41 -15.23
N TRP A 327 10.30 19.11 -15.00
CA TRP A 327 8.94 18.53 -14.92
C TRP A 327 8.01 19.26 -13.94
N PRO A 328 8.45 19.70 -12.72
CA PRO A 328 7.58 20.40 -11.80
C PRO A 328 7.32 21.87 -12.15
N GLN A 329 8.06 22.46 -13.08
CA GLN A 329 8.03 23.90 -13.30
C GLN A 329 6.63 24.42 -13.65
N ALA A 330 6.01 23.87 -14.69
CA ALA A 330 4.65 24.29 -15.09
C ALA A 330 3.62 23.99 -14.01
N LEU A 331 3.74 22.83 -13.34
CA LEU A 331 2.87 22.48 -12.22
C LEU A 331 2.92 23.54 -11.11
N LEU A 332 4.12 23.90 -10.66
CA LEU A 332 4.32 24.82 -9.53
C LEU A 332 4.03 26.28 -9.88
N GLN A 333 4.38 26.72 -11.10
CA GLN A 333 4.28 28.12 -11.49
C GLN A 333 2.90 28.50 -12.03
N ASP A 334 2.21 27.59 -12.72
CA ASP A 334 0.96 27.88 -13.42
C ASP A 334 -0.23 27.06 -12.94
N GLU A 335 -0.09 25.74 -12.83
CA GLU A 335 -1.22 24.84 -12.59
C GLU A 335 -1.67 24.88 -11.11
N LEU A 336 -0.75 24.79 -10.18
CA LEU A 336 -0.99 24.79 -8.74
C LEU A 336 -1.60 26.12 -8.24
N PRO A 337 -1.13 27.31 -8.64
CA PRO A 337 -1.79 28.56 -8.25
C PRO A 337 -3.24 28.64 -8.70
N ARG A 338 -3.56 28.19 -9.91
CA ARG A 338 -4.95 28.15 -10.42
C ARG A 338 -5.79 27.14 -9.65
N TRP A 339 -5.23 25.98 -9.31
CA TRP A 339 -5.91 24.97 -8.49
C TRP A 339 -6.18 25.49 -7.08
N ARG A 340 -5.19 26.13 -6.42
CA ARG A 340 -5.37 26.76 -5.10
C ARG A 340 -6.45 27.83 -5.11
N ALA A 341 -6.51 28.64 -6.16
CA ALA A 341 -7.55 29.65 -6.30
C ALA A 341 -8.95 29.02 -6.41
N ARG A 342 -9.10 27.93 -7.17
CA ARG A 342 -10.39 27.20 -7.27
C ARG A 342 -10.83 26.58 -5.95
N HIS A 343 -9.90 26.11 -5.14
CA HIS A 343 -10.19 25.41 -3.89
C HIS A 343 -9.85 26.21 -2.65
N ALA A 344 -9.77 27.55 -2.76
CA ALA A 344 -9.31 28.43 -1.68
C ALA A 344 -10.11 28.26 -0.38
N ALA A 345 -11.44 28.15 -0.47
CA ALA A 345 -12.30 27.95 0.71
C ALA A 345 -12.03 26.59 1.39
N ALA A 346 -11.87 25.52 0.62
CA ALA A 346 -11.57 24.18 1.15
C ALA A 346 -10.17 24.12 1.77
N LEU A 347 -9.17 24.73 1.13
CA LEU A 347 -7.81 24.85 1.67
C LEU A 347 -7.78 25.69 2.96
N GLN A 348 -8.52 26.80 3.00
CA GLN A 348 -8.64 27.61 4.21
C GLN A 348 -9.33 26.83 5.34
N ALA A 349 -10.42 26.12 5.04
CA ALA A 349 -11.09 25.26 6.01
C ALA A 349 -10.16 24.16 6.53
N MET A 350 -9.37 23.54 5.65
CA MET A 350 -8.37 22.54 6.03
C MET A 350 -7.27 23.12 6.93
N GLN A 351 -6.79 24.34 6.66
CA GLN A 351 -5.79 25.03 7.47
C GLN A 351 -6.32 25.48 8.83
N GLN A 352 -7.62 25.83 8.89
CA GLN A 352 -8.30 26.23 10.12
C GLN A 352 -8.74 25.03 10.98
N GLN A 353 -8.83 23.83 10.37
CA GLN A 353 -9.02 22.59 11.11
C GLN A 353 -7.69 22.25 11.81
N GLY A 354 -7.55 22.68 13.06
CA GLY A 354 -6.58 22.10 13.98
C GLY A 354 -6.76 20.57 14.06
N PRO A 355 -5.94 19.87 14.85
CA PRO A 355 -6.13 18.43 15.05
C PRO A 355 -7.61 18.18 15.40
N PRO A 356 -8.21 17.08 14.87
CA PRO A 356 -9.62 16.76 15.15
C PRO A 356 -9.85 16.78 16.65
N ARG A 357 -10.96 17.40 17.11
CA ARG A 357 -11.26 17.36 18.53
C ARG A 357 -11.30 15.91 19.02
N PRO A 358 -10.81 15.62 20.23
CA PRO A 358 -10.96 14.30 20.78
C PRO A 358 -12.44 13.90 20.87
N TRP A 359 -12.74 12.67 20.45
CA TRP A 359 -14.05 12.07 20.68
C TRP A 359 -14.05 11.36 22.01
N ARG A 360 -15.09 11.56 22.78
CA ARG A 360 -15.28 10.90 24.07
C ARG A 360 -16.29 9.76 23.93
N ILE A 361 -15.96 8.60 24.42
CA ILE A 361 -16.82 7.42 24.51
C ILE A 361 -16.88 7.01 25.97
N ASP A 362 -18.07 6.88 26.50
CA ASP A 362 -18.31 6.37 27.86
C ASP A 362 -18.97 5.00 27.79
N ALA A 363 -18.69 4.14 28.78
CA ALA A 363 -19.16 2.76 28.78
C ALA A 363 -20.70 2.63 28.90
N ASP A 364 -21.37 3.69 29.38
CA ASP A 364 -22.82 3.81 29.46
C ASP A 364 -23.48 4.38 28.20
N GLY A 365 -22.68 4.73 27.16
CA GLY A 365 -23.15 5.30 25.91
C GLY A 365 -23.44 6.79 25.93
N SER A 366 -23.09 7.52 27.01
CA SER A 366 -23.33 8.95 27.16
C SER A 366 -22.31 9.87 26.45
N GLY A 367 -21.28 9.30 25.80
CA GLY A 367 -20.26 10.06 25.08
C GLY A 367 -20.71 10.60 23.72
N ASP A 368 -19.74 10.98 22.87
CA ASP A 368 -20.00 11.46 21.50
C ASP A 368 -20.63 10.40 20.59
N PHE A 369 -20.42 9.12 20.90
CA PHE A 369 -21.01 7.97 20.22
C PHE A 369 -21.51 6.95 21.27
N ALA A 370 -22.56 6.24 20.93
CA ALA A 370 -23.13 5.24 21.84
C ALA A 370 -22.23 4.01 22.03
N THR A 371 -21.36 3.70 21.05
CA THR A 371 -20.41 2.59 21.14
C THR A 371 -19.05 2.97 20.55
N LEU A 372 -17.99 2.28 21.01
CA LEU A 372 -16.65 2.41 20.45
C LEU A 372 -16.61 2.05 18.97
N GLN A 373 -17.36 1.02 18.52
CA GLN A 373 -17.39 0.62 17.12
C GLN A 373 -17.96 1.74 16.23
N GLN A 374 -19.06 2.39 16.67
CA GLN A 374 -19.62 3.53 15.92
C GLN A 374 -18.62 4.68 15.74
N ALA A 375 -17.83 4.97 16.78
CA ALA A 375 -16.78 5.99 16.67
C ALA A 375 -15.69 5.58 15.65
N LEU A 376 -15.25 4.33 15.67
CA LEU A 376 -14.25 3.82 14.73
C LEU A 376 -14.75 3.80 13.27
N ASP A 377 -16.03 3.46 13.07
CA ASP A 377 -16.67 3.46 11.76
C ASP A 377 -16.90 4.89 11.22
N ALA A 378 -16.98 5.88 12.11
CA ALA A 378 -17.13 7.30 11.76
C ALA A 378 -15.80 7.98 11.42
N VAL A 379 -14.65 7.33 11.64
CA VAL A 379 -13.34 7.89 11.25
C VAL A 379 -13.30 8.04 9.71
N PRO A 380 -13.02 9.25 9.18
CA PRO A 380 -12.97 9.44 7.74
C PRO A 380 -11.96 8.52 7.06
N GLN A 381 -12.33 7.97 5.91
CA GLN A 381 -11.42 7.16 5.10
C GLN A 381 -10.18 7.98 4.69
N GLY A 382 -9.00 7.38 4.82
CA GLY A 382 -7.74 8.03 4.46
C GLY A 382 -7.42 9.26 5.32
N ASN A 383 -7.94 9.35 6.57
CA ASN A 383 -7.62 10.46 7.46
C ASN A 383 -6.10 10.56 7.67
N ALA A 384 -5.55 11.73 7.38
CA ALA A 384 -4.13 12.02 7.58
C ALA A 384 -3.84 12.69 8.94
N LEU A 385 -4.88 13.23 9.59
CA LEU A 385 -4.78 13.79 10.93
C LEU A 385 -5.17 12.74 11.97
N ARG A 386 -4.40 12.67 13.04
CA ARG A 386 -4.64 11.69 14.10
C ARG A 386 -5.93 11.99 14.84
N GLN A 387 -6.90 11.09 14.74
CA GLN A 387 -8.13 11.14 15.53
C GLN A 387 -7.88 10.53 16.91
N LEU A 388 -7.98 11.35 17.95
CA LEU A 388 -7.96 10.86 19.32
C LEU A 388 -9.38 10.44 19.76
N ILE A 389 -9.52 9.21 20.20
CA ILE A 389 -10.73 8.65 20.84
C ILE A 389 -10.39 8.37 22.30
N VAL A 390 -11.03 9.07 23.20
CA VAL A 390 -10.84 8.94 24.65
C VAL A 390 -11.95 8.05 25.22
N LEU A 391 -11.56 6.96 25.84
CA LEU A 391 -12.48 6.06 26.53
C LEU A 391 -12.56 6.42 28.01
N GLY A 392 -13.74 6.67 28.51
CA GLY A 392 -14.00 6.80 29.94
C GLY A 392 -13.68 5.51 30.71
N PRO A 393 -13.64 5.59 32.06
CA PRO A 393 -13.54 4.39 32.88
C PRO A 393 -14.74 3.47 32.63
N GLY A 394 -14.53 2.17 32.63
CA GLY A 394 -15.61 1.19 32.50
C GLY A 394 -15.28 -0.01 31.62
N LEU A 395 -16.29 -0.84 31.40
CA LEU A 395 -16.22 -2.08 30.64
C LEU A 395 -16.93 -1.90 29.28
N TYR A 396 -16.16 -1.95 28.21
CA TYR A 396 -16.62 -1.92 26.83
C TYR A 396 -16.75 -3.37 26.32
N ARG A 397 -17.98 -3.88 26.34
CA ARG A 397 -18.26 -5.27 25.95
C ARG A 397 -18.52 -5.39 24.46
N GLY A 398 -17.83 -6.32 23.82
CA GLY A 398 -18.05 -6.66 22.42
C GLY A 398 -16.75 -6.79 21.63
N VAL A 399 -16.89 -7.34 20.42
CA VAL A 399 -15.79 -7.36 19.45
C VAL A 399 -15.63 -5.97 18.86
N VAL A 400 -14.41 -5.45 18.87
CA VAL A 400 -14.07 -4.15 18.31
C VAL A 400 -13.15 -4.33 17.10
N ARG A 401 -13.45 -3.62 16.01
CA ARG A 401 -12.65 -3.65 14.77
C ARG A 401 -12.25 -2.23 14.37
N VAL A 402 -10.95 -1.99 14.29
CA VAL A 402 -10.41 -0.78 13.67
C VAL A 402 -10.37 -1.03 12.18
N PRO A 403 -11.20 -0.38 11.35
CA PRO A 403 -11.22 -0.62 9.90
C PRO A 403 -9.88 -0.27 9.24
N ALA A 404 -9.53 -0.94 8.14
CA ALA A 404 -8.32 -0.61 7.38
C ALA A 404 -8.34 0.83 6.85
N ALA A 405 -9.53 1.36 6.56
CA ALA A 405 -9.73 2.75 6.13
C ALA A 405 -9.54 3.79 7.25
N ALA A 406 -9.62 3.39 8.54
CA ALA A 406 -9.46 4.26 9.70
C ALA A 406 -7.98 4.33 10.14
N SER A 407 -7.17 5.04 9.37
CA SER A 407 -5.75 5.28 9.68
C SER A 407 -5.58 6.37 10.75
N HIS A 408 -4.40 6.42 11.39
CA HIS A 408 -4.03 7.48 12.34
C HIS A 408 -5.06 7.67 13.48
N VAL A 409 -5.49 6.58 14.09
CA VAL A 409 -6.37 6.60 15.27
C VAL A 409 -5.54 6.38 16.53
N THR A 410 -5.77 7.20 17.56
CA THR A 410 -5.32 6.92 18.94
C THR A 410 -6.51 6.58 19.79
N LEU A 411 -6.50 5.42 20.42
CA LEU A 411 -7.47 4.99 21.41
C LEU A 411 -6.84 5.10 22.80
N ARG A 412 -7.30 6.05 23.61
CA ARG A 412 -6.74 6.32 24.94
C ARG A 412 -7.78 6.01 26.03
N GLY A 413 -7.44 5.10 26.91
CA GLY A 413 -8.25 4.81 28.12
C GLY A 413 -7.98 5.78 29.25
N ALA A 414 -8.78 5.68 30.31
CA ALA A 414 -8.62 6.43 31.56
C ALA A 414 -7.56 5.79 32.49
N GLY A 415 -6.88 4.76 32.04
CA GLY A 415 -5.89 3.97 32.77
C GLY A 415 -6.05 2.49 32.52
N ALA A 416 -4.92 1.75 32.49
CA ALA A 416 -4.91 0.31 32.21
C ALA A 416 -5.77 -0.53 33.20
N GLY A 417 -5.99 -0.04 34.40
CA GLY A 417 -6.91 -0.66 35.37
C GLY A 417 -8.36 -0.16 35.30
N ALA A 418 -8.59 1.00 34.69
CA ALA A 418 -9.87 1.69 34.70
C ALA A 418 -10.71 1.45 33.44
N THR A 419 -10.08 1.33 32.26
CA THR A 419 -10.76 1.13 30.99
C THR A 419 -10.46 -0.27 30.46
N ARG A 420 -11.53 -1.04 30.14
CA ARG A 420 -11.38 -2.42 29.69
C ARG A 420 -12.27 -2.71 28.48
N ILE A 421 -11.66 -3.21 27.40
CA ILE A 421 -12.36 -3.78 26.23
C ILE A 421 -12.33 -5.30 26.39
N SER A 422 -13.50 -5.97 26.41
CA SER A 422 -13.59 -7.38 26.78
C SER A 422 -14.61 -8.14 25.96
N TRP A 423 -14.24 -9.33 25.51
CA TRP A 423 -15.12 -10.30 24.88
C TRP A 423 -14.66 -11.74 25.14
N ASP A 424 -15.47 -12.74 24.73
CA ASP A 424 -15.27 -14.15 25.07
C ASP A 424 -15.26 -15.10 23.85
N ASN A 425 -14.96 -14.61 22.63
CA ASN A 425 -14.85 -15.48 21.47
C ASN A 425 -13.61 -16.39 21.58
N HIS A 426 -13.75 -17.62 21.10
CA HIS A 426 -12.66 -18.59 20.97
C HIS A 426 -12.77 -19.34 19.64
N ALA A 427 -11.69 -19.99 19.21
CA ALA A 427 -11.59 -20.58 17.88
C ALA A 427 -12.72 -21.59 17.54
N LYS A 428 -13.20 -22.34 18.51
CA LYS A 428 -14.23 -23.37 18.32
C LYS A 428 -15.67 -22.82 18.41
N ARG A 429 -15.88 -21.59 18.88
CA ARG A 429 -17.20 -20.97 18.94
C ARG A 429 -17.75 -20.74 17.54
N ILE A 430 -19.03 -21.08 17.36
CA ILE A 430 -19.71 -20.84 16.08
C ILE A 430 -20.06 -19.35 15.94
N ASP A 431 -19.67 -18.77 14.84
CA ASP A 431 -20.08 -17.42 14.45
C ASP A 431 -21.56 -17.45 14.01
N PRO A 432 -22.46 -16.75 14.71
CA PRO A 432 -23.87 -16.74 14.39
C PRO A 432 -24.17 -16.11 13.00
N ALA A 433 -23.26 -15.29 12.47
CA ALA A 433 -23.44 -14.65 11.15
C ALA A 433 -23.13 -15.60 9.99
N THR A 434 -22.19 -16.53 10.17
CA THR A 434 -21.71 -17.41 9.10
C THR A 434 -22.07 -18.88 9.30
N GLY A 435 -22.43 -19.28 10.51
CA GLY A 435 -22.64 -20.68 10.90
C GLY A 435 -21.38 -21.53 10.98
N ALA A 436 -20.19 -20.94 10.78
CA ALA A 436 -18.89 -21.60 10.86
C ALA A 436 -18.17 -21.25 12.19
N ALA A 437 -17.18 -22.06 12.58
CA ALA A 437 -16.34 -21.72 13.72
C ALA A 437 -15.49 -20.47 13.41
N PHE A 438 -15.31 -19.58 14.41
CA PHE A 438 -14.49 -18.37 14.25
C PHE A 438 -13.06 -18.68 13.81
N GLY A 439 -12.52 -19.83 14.17
CA GLY A 439 -11.10 -20.14 14.04
C GLY A 439 -10.23 -19.22 14.91
N THR A 440 -8.94 -19.48 14.95
CA THR A 440 -8.01 -18.64 15.74
C THR A 440 -8.09 -17.18 15.29
N SER A 441 -7.97 -16.92 13.99
CA SER A 441 -7.93 -15.56 13.44
C SER A 441 -9.22 -14.75 13.60
N GLY A 442 -10.36 -15.39 13.82
CA GLY A 442 -11.67 -14.73 14.00
C GLY A 442 -12.04 -14.48 15.47
N SER A 443 -11.25 -14.96 16.43
CA SER A 443 -11.63 -15.00 17.85
C SER A 443 -11.24 -13.75 18.66
N ALA A 444 -10.61 -12.74 18.04
CA ALA A 444 -10.09 -11.60 18.80
C ALA A 444 -11.18 -10.70 19.40
N THR A 445 -10.88 -10.13 20.54
CA THR A 445 -11.66 -9.05 21.15
C THR A 445 -11.44 -7.75 20.39
N LEU A 446 -10.17 -7.37 20.10
CA LEU A 446 -9.82 -6.21 19.30
C LEU A 446 -9.07 -6.63 18.04
N PHE A 447 -9.57 -6.20 16.86
CA PHE A 447 -8.90 -6.32 15.58
C PHE A 447 -8.39 -4.94 15.12
N VAL A 448 -7.12 -4.85 14.78
CA VAL A 448 -6.49 -3.61 14.30
C VAL A 448 -6.02 -3.80 12.86
N HIS A 449 -6.70 -3.11 11.92
CA HIS A 449 -6.36 -3.13 10.51
C HIS A 449 -5.91 -1.75 10.00
N GLY A 450 -6.34 -0.64 10.64
CA GLY A 450 -6.00 0.73 10.25
C GLY A 450 -4.53 1.06 10.54
N ASP A 451 -3.86 1.67 9.56
CA ASP A 451 -2.44 2.03 9.67
C ASP A 451 -2.20 3.12 10.73
N ALA A 452 -1.00 3.09 11.33
CA ALA A 452 -0.56 4.05 12.34
C ALA A 452 -1.52 4.14 13.56
N PHE A 453 -2.14 3.00 13.92
CA PHE A 453 -2.98 2.89 15.10
C PHE A 453 -2.16 2.95 16.39
N ILE A 454 -2.69 3.64 17.41
CA ILE A 454 -2.10 3.69 18.75
C ILE A 454 -3.17 3.33 19.78
N ALA A 455 -2.84 2.50 20.76
CA ALA A 455 -3.64 2.30 21.96
C ALA A 455 -2.83 2.59 23.22
N GLU A 456 -3.44 3.30 24.16
CA GLU A 456 -2.78 3.73 25.39
C GLU A 456 -3.71 3.60 26.61
N ASP A 457 -3.10 3.27 27.75
CA ASP A 457 -3.75 3.34 29.07
C ASP A 457 -5.06 2.54 29.17
N LEU A 458 -5.10 1.30 28.67
CA LEU A 458 -6.30 0.46 28.70
C LEU A 458 -5.97 -1.03 28.80
N THR A 459 -6.99 -1.84 29.10
CA THR A 459 -6.93 -3.30 29.08
C THR A 459 -7.72 -3.85 27.89
N ILE A 460 -7.15 -4.81 27.17
CA ILE A 460 -7.84 -5.62 26.16
C ILE A 460 -7.81 -7.07 26.65
N GLU A 461 -8.98 -7.67 26.78
CA GLU A 461 -9.14 -8.95 27.46
C GLU A 461 -9.99 -9.93 26.62
N ASN A 462 -9.56 -11.18 26.57
CA ASN A 462 -10.42 -12.28 26.15
C ASN A 462 -10.78 -13.15 27.36
N THR A 463 -12.04 -13.20 27.69
CA THR A 463 -12.56 -13.88 28.88
C THR A 463 -13.04 -15.31 28.64
N ALA A 464 -12.76 -15.90 27.45
CA ALA A 464 -13.15 -17.29 27.17
C ALA A 464 -12.53 -18.32 28.13
N GLY A 465 -11.42 -17.97 28.79
CA GLY A 465 -10.69 -18.86 29.67
C GLY A 465 -9.80 -19.88 28.94
N PRO A 466 -9.39 -20.98 29.59
CA PRO A 466 -8.45 -21.96 29.03
C PRO A 466 -9.14 -22.98 28.09
N VAL A 467 -9.87 -22.49 27.08
CA VAL A 467 -10.69 -23.29 26.14
C VAL A 467 -10.00 -23.60 24.80
N GLY A 468 -8.74 -23.23 24.66
CA GLY A 468 -7.95 -23.25 23.42
C GLY A 468 -7.68 -21.84 22.93
N GLN A 469 -7.49 -21.68 21.62
CA GLN A 469 -7.12 -20.40 21.02
C GLN A 469 -8.24 -19.36 21.22
N ALA A 470 -7.89 -18.22 21.84
CA ALA A 470 -8.82 -17.14 22.17
C ALA A 470 -8.04 -15.81 22.28
N LEU A 471 -8.10 -15.01 21.24
CA LEU A 471 -7.28 -13.80 21.11
C LEU A 471 -7.88 -12.63 21.89
N ALA A 472 -7.07 -11.93 22.67
CA ALA A 472 -7.40 -10.59 23.12
C ALA A 472 -7.18 -9.57 21.99
N LEU A 473 -6.03 -9.67 21.26
CA LEU A 473 -5.63 -8.71 20.24
C LEU A 473 -5.13 -9.40 18.97
N SER A 474 -5.62 -8.92 17.81
CA SER A 474 -5.13 -9.29 16.48
C SER A 474 -4.71 -8.02 15.73
N VAL A 475 -3.43 -7.94 15.28
CA VAL A 475 -2.86 -6.78 14.59
C VAL A 475 -2.50 -7.16 13.16
N ARG A 476 -3.19 -6.56 12.18
CA ARG A 476 -2.92 -6.63 10.74
C ARG A 476 -2.53 -5.27 10.16
N ALA A 477 -2.60 -4.22 10.95
CA ALA A 477 -2.21 -2.89 10.54
C ALA A 477 -0.75 -2.87 10.07
N PRO A 478 -0.40 -2.14 9.02
CA PRO A 478 1.00 -1.95 8.63
C PRO A 478 1.86 -1.44 9.78
N ARG A 479 1.33 -0.49 10.58
CA ARG A 479 2.01 0.05 11.78
C ARG A 479 1.03 0.18 12.93
N ALA A 480 1.44 -0.28 14.11
CA ALA A 480 0.66 -0.11 15.33
C ALA A 480 1.55 0.11 16.56
N GLY A 481 1.06 0.86 17.54
CA GLY A 481 1.73 1.12 18.81
C GLY A 481 0.81 0.86 20.00
N PHE A 482 1.35 0.27 21.07
CA PHE A 482 0.63 -0.02 22.32
C PHE A 482 1.51 0.44 23.49
N ARG A 483 1.01 1.37 24.29
CA ARG A 483 1.72 1.89 25.46
C ARG A 483 0.86 1.77 26.72
N ASN A 484 1.43 1.21 27.79
CA ASN A 484 0.71 0.97 29.05
C ASN A 484 -0.61 0.22 28.84
N VAL A 485 -0.59 -0.80 27.95
CA VAL A 485 -1.74 -1.65 27.63
C VAL A 485 -1.57 -3.01 28.31
N ARG A 486 -2.66 -3.51 28.90
CA ARG A 486 -2.71 -4.87 29.42
C ARG A 486 -3.43 -5.78 28.43
N LEU A 487 -2.78 -6.86 28.01
CA LEU A 487 -3.37 -7.91 27.17
C LEU A 487 -3.60 -9.14 28.06
N LEU A 488 -4.87 -9.46 28.30
CA LEU A 488 -5.25 -10.53 29.21
C LEU A 488 -5.92 -11.68 28.43
N GLY A 489 -5.39 -12.88 28.59
CA GLY A 489 -5.91 -14.08 27.92
C GLY A 489 -5.31 -15.38 28.45
N HIS A 490 -5.37 -16.42 27.64
CA HIS A 490 -4.78 -17.73 27.90
C HIS A 490 -3.95 -18.20 26.71
N GLN A 491 -4.42 -19.19 25.94
CA GLN A 491 -3.74 -19.62 24.72
C GLN A 491 -3.96 -18.60 23.60
N ASP A 492 -2.89 -18.20 22.88
CA ASP A 492 -2.94 -17.31 21.71
C ASP A 492 -3.44 -15.88 22.03
N THR A 493 -3.06 -15.29 23.16
CA THR A 493 -3.56 -13.96 23.60
C THR A 493 -3.32 -12.85 22.56
N LEU A 494 -2.11 -12.80 21.94
CA LEU A 494 -1.68 -11.75 20.99
C LEU A 494 -1.24 -12.35 19.66
N TYR A 495 -1.93 -11.99 18.59
CA TYR A 495 -1.57 -12.34 17.22
C TYR A 495 -1.11 -11.10 16.43
N THR A 496 0.16 -11.08 16.00
CA THR A 496 0.71 -10.03 15.12
C THR A 496 1.05 -10.63 13.76
N HIS A 497 0.36 -10.14 12.71
CA HIS A 497 0.44 -10.73 11.38
C HIS A 497 1.70 -10.30 10.62
N THR A 498 2.14 -11.14 9.67
CA THR A 498 3.20 -10.80 8.73
C THR A 498 2.90 -9.50 7.99
N GLY A 499 3.92 -8.67 7.77
CA GLY A 499 3.78 -7.35 7.15
C GLY A 499 3.48 -6.21 8.12
N SER A 500 3.19 -6.52 9.40
CA SER A 500 3.01 -5.50 10.43
C SER A 500 4.33 -5.13 11.11
N VAL A 501 4.48 -3.84 11.44
CA VAL A 501 5.54 -3.30 12.32
C VAL A 501 4.87 -2.78 13.59
N VAL A 502 5.20 -3.39 14.74
CA VAL A 502 4.45 -3.16 15.99
C VAL A 502 5.37 -2.80 17.14
N HIS A 503 5.02 -1.76 17.88
CA HIS A 503 5.73 -1.35 19.11
C HIS A 503 4.84 -1.54 20.34
N PHE A 504 5.26 -2.38 21.25
CA PHE A 504 4.71 -2.51 22.60
C PHE A 504 5.67 -1.87 23.60
N LYS A 505 5.21 -0.87 24.35
CA LYS A 505 6.01 -0.16 25.34
C LYS A 505 5.28 -0.14 26.69
N ASP A 506 5.99 -0.49 27.76
CA ASP A 506 5.45 -0.51 29.13
C ASP A 506 4.16 -1.37 29.26
N CYS A 507 4.01 -2.41 28.41
CA CYS A 507 2.83 -3.24 28.38
C CYS A 507 2.92 -4.44 29.32
N TYR A 508 1.74 -4.93 29.75
CA TYR A 508 1.59 -6.19 30.46
C TYR A 508 0.87 -7.21 29.57
N ILE A 509 1.49 -8.35 29.32
CA ILE A 509 0.93 -9.39 28.45
C ILE A 509 0.94 -10.71 29.20
N GLU A 510 -0.23 -11.33 29.35
CA GLU A 510 -0.38 -12.62 30.02
C GLU A 510 -1.00 -13.68 29.14
N GLY A 511 -0.65 -14.92 29.39
CA GLY A 511 -1.22 -16.08 28.75
C GLY A 511 -0.62 -17.39 29.21
N SER A 512 -0.94 -18.48 28.52
CA SER A 512 -0.47 -19.83 28.87
C SER A 512 0.37 -20.44 27.74
N VAL A 513 -0.19 -20.67 26.58
CA VAL A 513 0.45 -21.33 25.45
C VAL A 513 0.46 -20.40 24.25
N ASP A 514 1.67 -20.22 23.65
CA ASP A 514 1.85 -19.43 22.40
C ASP A 514 1.20 -18.03 22.48
N TYR A 515 1.24 -17.42 23.67
CA TYR A 515 0.42 -16.25 23.93
C TYR A 515 0.89 -14.96 23.24
N ILE A 516 2.06 -15.01 22.59
CA ILE A 516 2.54 -14.00 21.61
C ILE A 516 2.95 -14.75 20.35
N PHE A 517 2.19 -14.62 19.27
CA PHE A 517 2.47 -15.40 18.06
C PHE A 517 2.25 -14.61 16.77
N GLY A 518 2.83 -15.12 15.68
CA GLY A 518 2.72 -14.54 14.34
C GLY A 518 4.03 -14.15 13.69
N GLY A 519 3.96 -13.41 12.58
CA GLY A 519 5.09 -13.12 11.69
C GLY A 519 5.51 -11.66 11.59
N ALA A 520 4.99 -10.77 12.43
CA ALA A 520 5.33 -9.35 12.41
C ALA A 520 6.79 -9.06 12.80
N THR A 521 7.29 -7.90 12.40
CA THR A 521 8.39 -7.23 13.10
C THR A 521 7.81 -6.54 14.33
N ALA A 522 8.09 -7.03 15.54
CA ALA A 522 7.53 -6.45 16.76
C ALA A 522 8.60 -6.22 17.82
N LEU A 523 8.60 -5.00 18.36
CA LEU A 523 9.48 -4.59 19.47
C LEU A 523 8.65 -4.51 20.75
N PHE A 524 9.12 -5.20 21.79
CA PHE A 524 8.56 -5.19 23.14
C PHE A 524 9.57 -4.53 24.07
N ASP A 525 9.36 -3.25 24.37
CA ASP A 525 10.21 -2.43 25.23
C ASP A 525 9.63 -2.31 26.63
N ASP A 526 10.40 -2.66 27.66
CA ASP A 526 10.03 -2.52 29.07
C ASP A 526 8.71 -3.26 29.44
N CYS A 527 8.39 -4.33 28.69
CA CYS A 527 7.15 -5.07 28.89
C CYS A 527 7.25 -6.14 29.96
N THR A 528 6.14 -6.37 30.69
CA THR A 528 6.01 -7.52 31.60
C THR A 528 5.25 -8.64 30.88
N LEU A 529 5.86 -9.83 30.83
CA LEU A 529 5.28 -11.06 30.27
C LEU A 529 4.97 -12.01 31.41
N PHE A 530 3.69 -12.37 31.59
CA PHE A 530 3.26 -13.23 32.68
C PHE A 530 2.69 -14.55 32.17
N SER A 531 3.35 -15.66 32.51
CA SER A 531 2.92 -16.99 32.12
C SER A 531 2.02 -17.60 33.18
N LYS A 532 0.78 -17.85 32.84
CA LYS A 532 -0.20 -18.58 33.67
C LYS A 532 0.14 -20.07 33.69
N GLY A 533 -0.07 -20.72 34.76
CA GLY A 533 0.30 -22.07 35.17
C GLY A 533 0.36 -23.16 34.10
N GLY A 534 0.96 -24.28 34.45
CA GLY A 534 1.17 -25.41 33.55
C GLY A 534 2.45 -25.27 32.70
N HIS A 535 2.63 -26.19 31.73
CA HIS A 535 3.72 -26.12 30.77
C HIS A 535 3.29 -25.24 29.57
N GLY A 536 3.92 -24.08 29.39
CA GLY A 536 3.53 -23.08 28.41
C GLY A 536 4.68 -22.56 27.54
N TYR A 537 4.32 -21.73 26.58
CA TYR A 537 5.26 -21.07 25.66
C TYR A 537 4.90 -19.59 25.57
N ILE A 538 5.90 -18.72 25.71
CA ILE A 538 5.71 -17.27 25.56
C ILE A 538 5.46 -16.97 24.10
N THR A 539 6.37 -17.39 23.22
CA THR A 539 6.31 -17.03 21.80
C THR A 539 6.17 -18.22 20.87
N ALA A 540 5.41 -18.01 19.79
CA ALA A 540 5.30 -18.90 18.63
C ALA A 540 5.49 -18.07 17.35
N ALA A 541 6.73 -17.73 17.01
CA ALA A 541 7.02 -16.86 15.88
C ALA A 541 6.90 -17.61 14.53
N SER A 542 6.45 -16.88 13.50
CA SER A 542 6.36 -17.34 12.11
C SER A 542 7.01 -16.36 11.14
N THR A 543 8.12 -15.77 11.53
CA THR A 543 8.86 -14.76 10.76
C THR A 543 9.17 -15.28 9.36
N PRO A 544 8.87 -14.53 8.28
CA PRO A 544 9.31 -14.85 6.93
C PRO A 544 10.83 -14.95 6.79
N GLN A 545 11.28 -15.74 5.81
CA GLN A 545 12.72 -16.01 5.60
C GLN A 545 13.54 -14.75 5.33
N ASP A 546 13.01 -13.84 4.56
CA ASP A 546 13.62 -12.59 4.11
C ASP A 546 13.47 -11.44 5.11
N GLN A 547 12.66 -11.62 6.16
CA GLN A 547 12.43 -10.59 7.17
C GLN A 547 13.59 -10.56 8.18
N ARG A 548 14.24 -9.40 8.33
CA ARG A 548 15.41 -9.21 9.19
C ARG A 548 15.12 -9.40 10.67
N PHE A 549 14.02 -8.84 11.17
CA PHE A 549 13.61 -8.90 12.57
C PHE A 549 12.25 -9.59 12.72
N GLY A 550 12.12 -10.45 13.72
CA GLY A 550 10.84 -10.99 14.20
C GLY A 550 10.45 -10.31 15.51
N TYR A 551 10.36 -11.07 16.59
CA TYR A 551 10.07 -10.56 17.93
C TYR A 551 11.34 -10.17 18.66
N VAL A 552 11.43 -8.92 19.09
CA VAL A 552 12.54 -8.37 19.85
C VAL A 552 12.02 -7.87 21.20
N PHE A 553 12.50 -8.48 22.27
CA PHE A 553 12.18 -8.10 23.65
C PHE A 553 13.39 -7.39 24.25
N ARG A 554 13.20 -6.14 24.66
CA ARG A 554 14.24 -5.35 25.32
C ARG A 554 13.79 -5.00 26.73
N ARG A 555 14.64 -5.28 27.71
CA ARG A 555 14.38 -5.03 29.13
C ARG A 555 13.06 -5.64 29.62
N ALA A 556 12.65 -6.76 29.00
CA ALA A 556 11.42 -7.44 29.37
C ALA A 556 11.54 -8.08 30.74
N LEU A 557 10.44 -8.01 31.50
CA LEU A 557 10.30 -8.67 32.80
C LEU A 557 9.45 -9.94 32.61
N VAL A 558 10.10 -11.11 32.58
CA VAL A 558 9.41 -12.38 32.43
C VAL A 558 9.09 -12.96 33.80
N ARG A 559 7.81 -13.20 34.08
CA ARG A 559 7.30 -13.78 35.32
C ARG A 559 6.26 -14.85 35.01
N GLY A 560 5.88 -15.65 35.97
CA GLY A 560 4.85 -16.67 35.79
C GLY A 560 4.67 -17.55 37.02
N GLU A 561 3.70 -18.42 36.91
CA GLU A 561 3.38 -19.41 37.94
C GLU A 561 4.29 -20.65 37.84
N GLY A 562 4.72 -21.18 38.97
CA GLY A 562 5.56 -22.36 39.06
C GLY A 562 7.06 -22.08 38.79
N VAL A 563 7.84 -23.15 38.78
CA VAL A 563 9.28 -23.12 38.54
C VAL A 563 9.57 -24.02 37.33
N ALA A 564 10.36 -23.51 36.36
CA ALA A 564 10.72 -24.22 35.13
C ALA A 564 9.48 -24.79 34.37
N THR A 565 8.44 -23.99 34.23
CA THR A 565 7.17 -24.36 33.59
C THR A 565 7.00 -23.74 32.20
N THR A 566 7.80 -22.74 31.84
CA THR A 566 7.57 -21.93 30.65
C THR A 566 8.79 -21.87 29.74
N TRP A 567 8.59 -22.07 28.45
CA TRP A 567 9.59 -21.86 27.41
C TRP A 567 9.52 -20.41 26.90
N LEU A 568 10.67 -19.81 26.55
CA LEU A 568 10.73 -18.49 25.92
C LEU A 568 10.08 -18.50 24.54
N GLY A 569 10.14 -19.64 23.84
CA GLY A 569 9.44 -19.79 22.57
C GLY A 569 9.72 -21.08 21.83
N ARG A 570 8.94 -21.23 20.74
CA ARG A 570 9.04 -22.34 19.78
C ARG A 570 8.72 -21.86 18.35
N PRO A 571 9.33 -22.45 17.27
CA PRO A 571 9.15 -21.96 15.91
C PRO A 571 7.83 -22.46 15.30
N TRP A 572 6.85 -21.56 15.12
CA TRP A 572 5.64 -21.89 14.37
C TRP A 572 5.98 -22.10 12.87
N ARG A 573 6.97 -21.36 12.33
CA ARG A 573 7.54 -21.57 10.99
C ARG A 573 9.05 -21.67 11.08
N ASP A 574 9.69 -22.26 10.08
CA ASP A 574 11.10 -22.67 10.12
C ASP A 574 12.09 -21.51 10.23
N HIS A 575 11.73 -20.29 9.80
CA HIS A 575 12.58 -19.11 9.86
C HIS A 575 12.25 -18.17 11.03
N ALA A 576 11.54 -18.68 12.04
CA ALA A 576 11.14 -17.92 13.23
C ALA A 576 12.33 -17.16 13.87
N ARG A 577 12.11 -15.89 14.25
CA ARG A 577 13.13 -15.04 14.89
C ARG A 577 12.59 -14.46 16.19
N VAL A 578 13.28 -14.72 17.30
CA VAL A 578 12.97 -14.18 18.63
C VAL A 578 14.25 -13.85 19.36
N VAL A 579 14.35 -12.64 19.88
CA VAL A 579 15.53 -12.17 20.61
C VAL A 579 15.14 -11.48 21.91
N PHE A 580 15.78 -11.86 23.02
CA PHE A 580 15.68 -11.17 24.30
C PHE A 580 16.99 -10.44 24.59
N VAL A 581 16.92 -9.13 24.86
CA VAL A 581 18.08 -8.28 25.19
C VAL A 581 17.84 -7.60 26.52
N ASP A 582 18.82 -7.62 27.42
CA ASP A 582 18.79 -6.98 28.75
C ASP A 582 17.58 -7.39 29.63
N SER A 583 17.02 -8.57 29.41
CA SER A 583 15.76 -8.99 30.02
C SER A 583 15.97 -9.72 31.34
N ASP A 584 14.99 -9.61 32.25
CA ASP A 584 14.97 -10.27 33.55
C ASP A 584 14.02 -11.49 33.51
N LEU A 585 14.60 -12.68 33.55
CA LEU A 585 13.91 -13.95 33.35
C LEU A 585 13.63 -14.62 34.71
N GLY A 586 12.34 -14.80 35.03
CA GLY A 586 11.88 -15.40 36.27
C GLY A 586 12.18 -16.89 36.39
N ALA A 587 12.02 -17.45 37.59
CA ALA A 587 12.23 -18.86 37.87
C ALA A 587 11.27 -19.79 37.11
N ASN A 588 10.18 -19.26 36.55
CA ASN A 588 9.25 -20.00 35.69
C ASN A 588 9.86 -20.42 34.36
N VAL A 589 10.96 -19.80 33.90
CA VAL A 589 11.60 -20.12 32.61
C VAL A 589 12.41 -21.41 32.73
N VAL A 590 12.14 -22.39 31.83
CA VAL A 590 12.90 -23.65 31.78
C VAL A 590 14.36 -23.40 31.41
N ALA A 591 15.29 -24.19 31.95
CA ALA A 591 16.72 -23.99 31.73
C ALA A 591 17.12 -24.07 30.25
N ALA A 592 16.52 -24.95 29.45
CA ALA A 592 16.76 -25.04 28.01
C ALA A 592 16.27 -23.81 27.22
N GLY A 593 15.38 -23.00 27.76
CA GLY A 593 14.86 -21.75 27.21
C GLY A 593 13.99 -21.92 25.97
N TRP A 594 14.42 -22.70 24.99
CA TRP A 594 13.86 -22.79 23.65
C TRP A 594 13.46 -24.22 23.28
N HIS A 595 12.28 -24.40 22.69
CA HIS A 595 11.75 -25.66 22.20
C HIS A 595 11.66 -25.65 20.67
N ASP A 596 12.00 -26.72 20.00
CA ASP A 596 12.03 -26.81 18.54
C ASP A 596 10.70 -27.21 17.89
N TRP A 597 9.64 -27.36 18.67
CA TRP A 597 8.31 -27.84 18.23
C TRP A 597 8.36 -29.21 17.54
N ASN A 598 9.32 -30.08 17.88
CA ASN A 598 9.59 -31.33 17.18
C ASN A 598 9.85 -31.14 15.66
N LYS A 599 10.46 -30.02 15.30
CA LYS A 599 10.83 -29.65 13.92
C LYS A 599 12.34 -29.50 13.83
N PRO A 600 13.09 -30.60 13.72
CA PRO A 600 14.56 -30.52 13.74
C PRO A 600 15.16 -29.65 12.61
N GLN A 601 14.46 -29.54 11.46
CA GLN A 601 14.86 -28.64 10.38
C GLN A 601 14.86 -27.16 10.79
N ALA A 602 13.93 -26.75 11.67
CA ALA A 602 13.85 -25.39 12.16
C ALA A 602 15.06 -24.97 13.03
N ARG A 603 15.79 -25.93 13.63
CA ARG A 603 17.01 -25.64 14.37
C ARG A 603 18.10 -24.98 13.54
N ALA A 604 18.15 -25.27 12.26
CA ALA A 604 19.13 -24.72 11.33
C ALA A 604 18.76 -23.31 10.81
N THR A 605 17.46 -23.00 10.73
CA THR A 605 16.96 -21.80 10.06
C THR A 605 16.37 -20.77 11.01
N ALA A 606 15.84 -21.19 12.18
CA ALA A 606 15.34 -20.28 13.19
C ALA A 606 16.47 -19.49 13.86
N PHE A 607 16.18 -18.24 14.21
CA PHE A 607 17.10 -17.37 14.93
C PHE A 607 16.54 -17.04 16.31
N TYR A 608 16.91 -17.85 17.31
CA TYR A 608 16.51 -17.67 18.69
C TYR A 608 17.74 -17.29 19.52
N ALA A 609 17.67 -16.12 20.17
CA ALA A 609 18.85 -15.56 20.79
C ALA A 609 18.56 -14.79 22.09
N GLU A 610 19.58 -14.70 22.91
CA GLU A 610 19.58 -13.88 24.14
C GLU A 610 20.87 -13.07 24.22
N ALA A 611 20.77 -11.89 24.83
CA ALA A 611 21.93 -11.08 25.21
C ALA A 611 21.70 -10.48 26.59
N ARG A 612 22.67 -10.61 27.49
CA ARG A 612 22.66 -10.01 28.82
C ARG A 612 21.39 -10.27 29.62
N SER A 613 20.75 -11.43 29.41
CA SER A 613 19.62 -11.88 30.24
C SER A 613 20.07 -12.11 31.67
N ARG A 614 19.27 -11.73 32.66
CA ARG A 614 19.51 -11.89 34.09
C ARG A 614 18.33 -12.55 34.79
N GLY A 615 18.50 -12.83 36.08
CA GLY A 615 17.48 -13.48 36.91
C GLY A 615 17.59 -15.00 36.95
N PRO A 616 16.80 -15.68 37.80
CA PRO A 616 16.91 -17.12 38.03
C PRO A 616 16.62 -17.99 36.80
N GLY A 617 15.89 -17.47 35.83
CA GLY A 617 15.63 -18.17 34.55
C GLY A 617 16.68 -17.96 33.48
N ALA A 618 17.73 -17.15 33.72
CA ALA A 618 18.77 -16.81 32.75
C ALA A 618 19.93 -17.84 32.78
N ALA A 619 19.62 -19.11 32.47
CA ALA A 619 20.56 -20.22 32.53
C ALA A 619 21.34 -20.38 31.21
N ALA A 620 22.17 -19.42 30.80
CA ALA A 620 22.87 -19.37 29.51
C ALA A 620 23.59 -20.68 29.14
N ALA A 621 24.29 -21.31 30.12
CA ALA A 621 25.01 -22.56 29.89
C ALA A 621 24.13 -23.79 29.66
N ALA A 622 22.84 -23.72 30.02
CA ALA A 622 21.87 -24.83 29.88
C ALA A 622 20.88 -24.61 28.75
N ARG A 623 21.03 -23.54 27.94
CA ARG A 623 20.16 -23.26 26.79
C ARG A 623 20.27 -24.34 25.73
N ALA A 624 19.19 -24.50 24.95
CA ALA A 624 19.17 -25.37 23.79
C ALA A 624 20.36 -25.06 22.86
N GLY A 625 21.16 -26.06 22.49
CA GLY A 625 22.45 -25.88 21.80
C GLY A 625 22.32 -25.25 20.40
N TRP A 626 21.13 -25.13 19.84
CA TRP A 626 20.86 -24.47 18.59
C TRP A 626 20.45 -23.00 18.74
N SER A 627 20.20 -22.53 19.97
CA SER A 627 19.97 -21.10 20.26
C SER A 627 21.30 -20.36 20.42
N ARG A 628 21.27 -19.04 20.40
CA ARG A 628 22.45 -18.19 20.37
C ARG A 628 22.54 -17.30 21.59
N GLN A 629 23.77 -17.15 22.11
CA GLN A 629 24.12 -16.07 23.03
C GLN A 629 24.84 -14.98 22.22
N LEU A 630 24.26 -13.78 22.14
CA LEU A 630 24.82 -12.67 21.38
C LEU A 630 25.84 -11.92 22.23
N ASP A 631 26.92 -11.48 21.62
CA ASP A 631 27.88 -10.55 22.22
C ASP A 631 27.30 -9.12 22.24
N ASP A 632 28.03 -8.20 22.89
CA ASP A 632 27.63 -6.82 23.06
C ASP A 632 27.52 -6.08 21.72
N THR A 633 28.36 -6.40 20.74
CA THR A 633 28.33 -5.80 19.41
C THR A 633 27.06 -6.18 18.65
N ALA A 634 26.73 -7.47 18.65
CA ALA A 634 25.50 -7.96 18.02
C ALA A 634 24.25 -7.43 18.74
N ALA A 635 24.28 -7.39 20.10
CA ALA A 635 23.17 -6.89 20.90
C ALA A 635 22.90 -5.39 20.68
N ALA A 636 23.92 -4.59 20.44
CA ALA A 636 23.80 -3.16 20.13
C ALA A 636 23.01 -2.89 18.83
N GLY A 637 22.92 -3.87 17.93
CA GLY A 637 22.12 -3.79 16.69
C GLY A 637 20.60 -3.85 16.90
N TYR A 638 20.10 -4.16 18.12
CA TYR A 638 18.66 -4.27 18.40
C TYR A 638 18.10 -2.97 19.03
N THR A 639 18.41 -1.82 18.44
CA THR A 639 17.82 -0.54 18.83
C THR A 639 16.39 -0.40 18.31
N ARG A 640 15.59 0.53 18.89
CA ARG A 640 14.26 0.85 18.35
C ARG A 640 14.34 1.23 16.86
N GLN A 641 15.26 2.13 16.53
CA GLN A 641 15.46 2.59 15.14
C GLN A 641 15.81 1.43 14.19
N ALA A 642 16.67 0.50 14.62
CA ALA A 642 17.03 -0.64 13.78
C ALA A 642 15.87 -1.60 13.55
N VAL A 643 14.99 -1.81 14.57
CA VAL A 643 13.88 -2.77 14.52
C VAL A 643 12.66 -2.19 13.84
N LEU A 644 12.28 -0.95 14.18
CA LEU A 644 11.04 -0.33 13.74
C LEU A 644 11.23 0.70 12.60
N GLY A 645 12.48 0.97 12.20
CA GLY A 645 12.78 2.07 11.27
C GLY A 645 12.34 3.41 11.86
N ASP A 646 11.74 4.22 11.01
CA ASP A 646 11.25 5.56 11.39
C ASP A 646 9.92 5.52 12.18
N TRP A 647 9.33 4.33 12.40
CA TRP A 647 8.12 4.22 13.19
C TRP A 647 8.39 4.47 14.68
N ASN A 648 7.99 5.65 15.15
CA ASN A 648 8.08 6.05 16.55
C ASN A 648 6.72 6.56 17.05
N PRO A 649 5.81 5.66 17.48
CA PRO A 649 4.44 6.04 17.80
C PRO A 649 4.29 6.90 19.06
N PHE A 650 5.33 6.97 19.92
CA PHE A 650 5.22 7.55 21.25
C PHE A 650 6.07 8.83 21.46
N ASP A 651 6.77 9.31 20.43
CA ASP A 651 7.48 10.60 20.47
C ASP A 651 6.67 11.74 19.84
N VAL A 652 5.37 11.55 19.66
CA VAL A 652 4.46 12.57 19.18
C VAL A 652 3.72 13.10 20.41
N ASP A 653 4.31 14.10 21.04
CA ASP A 653 3.59 14.98 21.98
C ASP A 653 2.84 16.06 21.21
#